data_e0641e9b3e90d170a630208630da69c4
#
_entry.id   e0641e9b3e90d170a630208630da69c4
#
_cell.length_a   1.000
_cell.length_b   1.000
_cell.length_c   1.000
_cell.angle_alpha   90.00
_cell.angle_beta   90.00
_cell.angle_gamma   90.00
#
_symmetry.space_group_name_H-M   'P 1'
#
loop_
_entity.id
_entity.type
_entity.pdbx_description
1 polymer ?
#
loop_
_entity_poly.entity_id
_entity_poly.type
_entity_poly.pdbx_seq_one_letter_code
_entity_poly.pdbx_strand_id
1 'polypeptide(L)'
;MTQFSRRKFLRTSIVGGASITTAALAHAAPAGIYKAGTYSSKAAGIGGDVIVTMTFDTNKITGVVIDASHETPGIGQKAAVELKKQLLLGQGAKVDTVSGASITSSAVRKAAAKCIAQAKGEIPVEVITKETAKEEDSGDWLGKAPEIAEKDIVNTVTTDILVIGCGTGGMFAVCAAAENGGKVIGIDRFPTGTGIRGDFGAINSRYQKKEGTKIDKFEFTAWATRYAGGHVKQELYNVWADNSGETIDWFGDRLKENGIEMMNEVGDKNDPARYVGYATGHSGQKVGANEGQKFNSFLYKYAISKGARFDYSMKMVKLEKKDGRVTGCIAQNGDGKYVRYIAKKGTVVATGGYARNYKMMEALQPWNLRVVSRTGAMPGALGDGIKACLWVGAKMDETHCAMKFDRAAIRPNQKAGLETLKSGDNAWFWMGSQPWLKVNSFGERFINESGTYENPLHADEYNKDHAHYTIFDSNWPEYAKQFKMHGCSRLWPFANGAEPNIPWFVVKDKMLPGLIKSGFVQQADTIEELAKKLGLPVEAVKKTVEKNNENWKNGVDPEFGKEKHRLSPVNKPPYYGAKNSGWLLCTLDGIVINKDLNACDENGDAIPGLYVIGNDSGSYFANEYPNLATGMACGRTVTFGRVIGRALAKKA
;
A
#
# COMPACT_ATOMS: atom_id res chain seq x y z
N MET A 1 46.83 36.07 6.15
CA MET A 1 46.78 37.45 6.65
C MET A 1 45.33 37.83 6.69
N THR A 2 44.90 37.85 7.87
CA THR A 2 44.16 38.71 8.80
C THR A 2 42.66 38.66 8.57
N GLN A 3 41.90 37.97 9.37
CA GLN A 3 41.41 38.14 10.76
C GLN A 3 40.83 39.54 11.05
N PHE A 4 39.53 39.54 11.51
CA PHE A 4 39.00 40.17 12.73
C PHE A 4 37.46 40.09 12.67
N SER A 5 36.75 39.40 13.51
CA SER A 5 36.54 39.35 14.96
C SER A 5 35.56 40.41 15.51
N ARG A 6 34.41 39.90 15.98
CA ARG A 6 33.64 40.12 17.24
C ARG A 6 33.58 41.53 17.88
N ARG A 7 32.37 41.98 18.32
CA ARG A 7 31.90 42.09 19.74
C ARG A 7 30.69 43.02 19.84
N LYS A 8 29.63 42.52 20.46
CA LYS A 8 28.99 42.91 21.74
C LYS A 8 29.04 44.38 22.16
N PHE A 9 27.87 44.98 22.50
CA PHE A 9 27.73 45.72 23.76
C PHE A 9 26.29 45.79 24.27
N LEU A 10 26.13 45.50 25.55
CA LEU A 10 24.98 45.69 26.42
C LEU A 10 25.17 47.05 27.13
N ARG A 11 24.07 47.71 27.54
CA ARG A 11 23.70 48.26 28.87
C ARG A 11 22.93 49.56 28.75
N THR A 12 21.70 49.51 29.21
CA THR A 12 21.12 50.09 30.44
C THR A 12 21.50 51.54 30.84
N SER A 13 20.52 52.44 30.90
CA SER A 13 20.36 53.36 32.04
C SER A 13 18.97 53.98 32.09
N ILE A 14 18.38 53.94 33.27
CA ILE A 14 17.17 54.58 33.75
C ILE A 14 17.52 56.02 34.15
N VAL A 15 16.69 57.04 33.89
CA VAL A 15 16.37 58.15 34.77
C VAL A 15 15.01 58.73 34.38
N GLY A 16 14.18 58.96 35.39
CA GLY A 16 12.82 59.46 35.32
C GLY A 16 12.69 60.96 35.22
N GLY A 17 11.44 61.41 35.07
CA GLY A 17 11.08 62.82 35.18
C GLY A 17 9.71 63.16 34.63
N ALA A 18 8.72 63.17 35.53
CA ALA A 18 7.55 64.07 35.65
C ALA A 18 6.63 64.38 34.44
N SER A 19 5.43 64.07 34.68
CA SER A 19 4.10 64.49 34.23
C SER A 19 3.95 65.81 33.47
N ILE A 20 3.25 65.72 32.30
CA ILE A 20 2.24 66.72 31.87
C ILE A 20 1.08 65.95 31.22
N THR A 21 -0.10 66.07 31.83
CA THR A 21 -1.37 65.56 31.30
C THR A 21 -1.83 66.42 30.11
N THR A 22 -1.88 65.80 28.92
CA THR A 22 -2.77 66.25 27.85
C THR A 22 -3.65 65.10 27.43
N ALA A 23 -4.93 65.21 27.68
CA ALA A 23 -5.93 64.26 27.24
C ALA A 23 -6.01 64.32 25.68
N ALA A 24 -5.34 63.38 25.00
CA ALA A 24 -5.57 63.11 23.61
C ALA A 24 -6.62 62.02 23.53
N LEU A 25 -7.75 62.33 22.90
CA LEU A 25 -8.76 61.36 22.46
C LEU A 25 -8.07 60.31 21.60
N ALA A 26 -7.76 59.17 22.21
CA ALA A 26 -7.32 58.02 21.50
C ALA A 26 -8.51 57.49 20.67
N HIS A 27 -8.49 57.75 19.38
CA HIS A 27 -9.27 56.94 18.42
C HIS A 27 -8.78 55.52 18.55
N ALA A 28 -9.63 54.62 19.08
CA ALA A 28 -9.39 53.20 19.08
C ALA A 28 -9.15 52.78 17.63
N ALA A 29 -7.97 52.30 17.30
CA ALA A 29 -7.72 51.67 16.02
C ALA A 29 -8.74 50.52 15.83
N PRO A 30 -9.31 50.32 14.63
CA PRO A 30 -10.24 49.25 14.41
C PRO A 30 -9.64 47.94 14.89
N ALA A 31 -10.40 47.20 15.72
CA ALA A 31 -9.96 45.91 16.25
C ALA A 31 -9.57 45.01 15.06
N GLY A 32 -8.36 44.51 15.03
CA GLY A 32 -7.88 43.64 13.97
C GLY A 32 -8.72 42.37 13.88
N ILE A 33 -8.74 41.77 12.70
CA ILE A 33 -9.49 40.54 12.41
C ILE A 33 -8.98 39.36 13.24
N TYR A 34 -7.68 39.37 13.57
CA TYR A 34 -6.98 38.31 14.28
C TYR A 34 -6.25 38.82 15.51
N LYS A 35 -6.10 37.94 16.48
CA LYS A 35 -5.10 38.10 17.55
C LYS A 35 -3.74 37.73 16.97
N ALA A 36 -2.81 38.67 16.87
CA ALA A 36 -1.48 38.41 16.35
C ALA A 36 -0.78 37.31 17.14
N GLY A 37 -0.18 36.37 16.42
CA GLY A 37 0.48 35.20 17.01
C GLY A 37 0.62 34.03 16.04
N THR A 38 1.18 32.94 16.55
CA THR A 38 1.33 31.69 15.79
C THR A 38 0.44 30.62 16.41
N TYR A 39 -0.39 30.01 15.58
CA TYR A 39 -1.37 29.02 15.97
C TYR A 39 -1.13 27.73 15.18
N SER A 40 -1.22 26.61 15.87
CA SER A 40 -1.05 25.30 15.26
C SER A 40 -2.29 24.45 15.46
N SER A 41 -2.64 23.65 14.46
CA SER A 41 -3.68 22.64 14.58
C SER A 41 -3.38 21.43 13.70
N LYS A 42 -4.02 20.31 14.01
CA LYS A 42 -3.82 19.06 13.27
C LYS A 42 -5.15 18.50 12.78
N ALA A 43 -5.03 17.70 11.69
CA ALA A 43 -6.13 16.90 11.18
C ALA A 43 -5.59 15.61 10.57
N ALA A 44 -6.37 14.53 10.63
CA ALA A 44 -5.99 13.24 10.10
C ALA A 44 -5.79 13.30 8.58
N GLY A 45 -4.59 12.94 8.12
CA GLY A 45 -4.23 12.69 6.74
C GLY A 45 -4.31 11.22 6.38
N ILE A 46 -3.63 10.84 5.29
CA ILE A 46 -3.59 9.46 4.80
C ILE A 46 -2.58 8.60 5.57
N GLY A 47 -1.40 9.17 5.85
CA GLY A 47 -0.29 8.47 6.50
C GLY A 47 -0.15 8.81 8.00
N GLY A 48 -0.87 9.81 8.47
CA GLY A 48 -0.83 10.29 9.85
C GLY A 48 -1.46 11.67 9.97
N ASP A 49 -1.22 12.36 11.11
CA ASP A 49 -1.69 13.73 11.27
C ASP A 49 -0.92 14.69 10.37
N VAL A 50 -1.65 15.55 9.68
CA VAL A 50 -1.10 16.73 8.99
C VAL A 50 -1.21 17.91 9.96
N ILE A 51 -0.07 18.52 10.30
CA ILE A 51 -0.02 19.67 11.19
C ILE A 51 0.12 20.93 10.37
N VAL A 52 -0.76 21.90 10.60
CA VAL A 52 -0.69 23.22 9.99
C VAL A 52 -0.38 24.25 11.08
N THR A 53 0.68 25.01 10.88
CA THR A 53 1.07 26.13 11.74
C THR A 53 0.94 27.43 10.94
N MET A 54 0.12 28.36 11.42
CA MET A 54 -0.14 29.63 10.75
C MET A 54 0.23 30.81 11.65
N THR A 55 0.93 31.78 11.11
CA THR A 55 1.30 33.02 11.77
C THR A 55 0.43 34.17 11.26
N PHE A 56 -0.11 34.95 12.19
CA PHE A 56 -1.03 36.05 11.90
C PHE A 56 -0.45 37.36 12.46
N ASP A 57 -0.59 38.43 11.73
CA ASP A 57 -0.68 39.77 12.32
C ASP A 57 -2.15 40.12 12.59
N THR A 58 -2.45 41.35 12.99
CA THR A 58 -3.82 41.74 13.32
C THR A 58 -4.80 41.70 12.13
N ASN A 59 -4.32 41.63 10.89
CA ASN A 59 -5.15 41.78 9.69
C ASN A 59 -5.00 40.65 8.68
N LYS A 60 -3.90 39.89 8.69
CA LYS A 60 -3.61 38.90 7.67
C LYS A 60 -2.80 37.70 8.18
N ILE A 61 -2.78 36.67 7.35
CA ILE A 61 -1.90 35.50 7.51
C ILE A 61 -0.52 35.87 6.94
N THR A 62 0.50 35.86 7.79
CA THR A 62 1.88 36.24 7.43
C THR A 62 2.81 35.05 7.21
N GLY A 63 2.44 33.86 7.73
CA GLY A 63 3.22 32.65 7.58
C GLY A 63 2.37 31.39 7.63
N VAL A 64 2.79 30.36 6.89
CA VAL A 64 2.19 29.03 6.92
C VAL A 64 3.29 27.99 6.84
N VAL A 65 3.27 27.03 7.73
CA VAL A 65 4.06 25.81 7.71
C VAL A 65 3.11 24.62 7.72
N ILE A 66 3.31 23.67 6.80
CA ILE A 66 2.54 22.44 6.77
C ILE A 66 3.52 21.29 6.98
N ASP A 67 3.37 20.58 8.08
CA ASP A 67 4.07 19.33 8.32
C ASP A 67 3.18 18.19 7.81
N ALA A 68 3.58 17.61 6.68
CA ALA A 68 2.97 16.47 6.03
C ALA A 68 3.98 15.30 5.93
N SER A 69 4.92 15.22 6.86
CA SER A 69 6.01 14.22 6.86
C SER A 69 5.49 12.78 6.88
N HIS A 70 4.32 12.55 7.48
CA HIS A 70 3.66 11.24 7.51
C HIS A 70 2.81 10.94 6.26
N GLU A 71 2.62 11.91 5.38
CA GLU A 71 1.86 11.73 4.15
C GLU A 71 2.65 10.95 3.08
N THR A 72 1.92 10.47 2.05
CA THR A 72 2.53 9.70 0.97
C THR A 72 3.66 10.49 0.30
N PRO A 73 4.90 9.99 0.31
CA PRO A 73 6.01 10.61 -0.39
C PRO A 73 5.69 10.83 -1.88
N GLY A 74 6.08 11.98 -2.41
CA GLY A 74 5.85 12.31 -3.82
C GLY A 74 4.42 12.73 -4.20
N ILE A 75 3.42 12.50 -3.35
CA ILE A 75 2.02 12.91 -3.55
C ILE A 75 1.59 13.89 -2.45
N GLY A 76 1.30 13.39 -1.25
CA GLY A 76 0.82 14.21 -0.14
C GLY A 76 1.86 15.22 0.34
N GLN A 77 3.13 14.81 0.45
CA GLN A 77 4.21 15.72 0.84
C GLN A 77 4.45 16.82 -0.22
N LYS A 78 4.37 16.50 -1.52
CA LYS A 78 4.45 17.52 -2.58
C LYS A 78 3.24 18.44 -2.60
N ALA A 79 2.05 17.91 -2.31
CA ALA A 79 0.83 18.71 -2.23
C ALA A 79 0.92 19.79 -1.13
N ALA A 80 1.61 19.53 -0.02
CA ALA A 80 1.80 20.48 1.07
C ALA A 80 2.46 21.79 0.59
N VAL A 81 3.36 21.72 -0.38
CA VAL A 81 4.03 22.92 -0.95
C VAL A 81 3.04 23.80 -1.70
N GLU A 82 2.18 23.20 -2.52
CA GLU A 82 1.17 23.92 -3.28
C GLU A 82 0.07 24.46 -2.36
N LEU A 83 -0.40 23.66 -1.42
CA LEU A 83 -1.42 24.06 -0.44
C LEU A 83 -0.95 25.22 0.45
N LYS A 84 0.34 25.25 0.83
CA LYS A 84 0.94 26.39 1.54
C LYS A 84 0.81 27.68 0.75
N LYS A 85 1.10 27.67 -0.56
CA LYS A 85 0.92 28.84 -1.44
C LYS A 85 -0.52 29.29 -1.49
N GLN A 86 -1.46 28.35 -1.64
CA GLN A 86 -2.88 28.66 -1.70
C GLN A 86 -3.39 29.29 -0.40
N LEU A 87 -2.99 28.80 0.78
CA LEU A 87 -3.33 29.39 2.07
C LEU A 87 -2.82 30.82 2.23
N LEU A 88 -1.59 31.08 1.83
CA LEU A 88 -0.97 32.41 1.89
C LEU A 88 -1.61 33.39 0.90
N LEU A 89 -1.87 32.97 -0.34
CA LEU A 89 -2.48 33.81 -1.37
C LEU A 89 -3.98 34.05 -1.10
N GLY A 90 -4.69 32.99 -0.72
CA GLY A 90 -6.13 33.04 -0.45
C GLY A 90 -6.49 33.66 0.91
N GLN A 91 -5.52 33.91 1.79
CA GLN A 91 -5.73 34.48 3.13
C GLN A 91 -6.86 33.80 3.91
N GLY A 92 -6.99 32.47 3.77
CA GLY A 92 -8.08 31.69 4.37
C GLY A 92 -7.86 30.19 4.26
N ALA A 93 -8.78 29.40 4.80
CA ALA A 93 -8.70 27.94 4.79
C ALA A 93 -9.24 27.29 3.49
N LYS A 94 -9.81 28.06 2.57
CA LYS A 94 -10.30 27.52 1.29
C LYS A 94 -9.12 27.34 0.35
N VAL A 95 -8.73 26.09 0.16
CA VAL A 95 -7.71 25.67 -0.81
C VAL A 95 -8.30 24.63 -1.76
N ASP A 96 -7.85 24.65 -3.00
CA ASP A 96 -8.26 23.65 -3.99
C ASP A 96 -7.63 22.29 -3.69
N THR A 97 -8.29 21.26 -4.14
CA THR A 97 -7.76 19.90 -4.01
C THR A 97 -6.63 19.69 -5.01
N VAL A 98 -5.45 19.35 -4.50
CA VAL A 98 -4.33 18.93 -5.35
C VAL A 98 -4.61 17.54 -5.90
N SER A 99 -4.50 17.39 -7.23
CA SER A 99 -4.76 16.12 -7.91
C SER A 99 -3.95 14.97 -7.33
N GLY A 100 -4.62 13.88 -7.01
CA GLY A 100 -4.02 12.70 -6.36
C GLY A 100 -3.81 12.83 -4.84
N ALA A 101 -3.97 14.03 -4.23
CA ALA A 101 -3.76 14.28 -2.79
C ALA A 101 -5.02 14.83 -2.10
N SER A 102 -6.20 14.32 -2.44
CA SER A 102 -7.48 14.83 -1.93
C SER A 102 -7.63 14.74 -0.43
N ILE A 103 -7.13 13.67 0.20
CA ILE A 103 -7.19 13.47 1.65
C ILE A 103 -6.25 14.43 2.37
N THR A 104 -5.01 14.58 1.90
CA THR A 104 -4.05 15.56 2.41
C THR A 104 -4.59 16.99 2.27
N SER A 105 -5.19 17.32 1.12
CA SER A 105 -5.81 18.64 0.90
C SER A 105 -6.97 18.89 1.86
N SER A 106 -7.78 17.86 2.16
CA SER A 106 -8.86 17.94 3.15
C SER A 106 -8.31 18.13 4.57
N ALA A 107 -7.26 17.42 4.95
CA ALA A 107 -6.60 17.57 6.25
C ALA A 107 -6.04 18.98 6.43
N VAL A 108 -5.34 19.50 5.41
CA VAL A 108 -4.82 20.88 5.45
C VAL A 108 -5.94 21.91 5.60
N ARG A 109 -7.06 21.79 4.85
CA ARG A 109 -8.23 22.69 5.00
C ARG A 109 -8.77 22.68 6.43
N LYS A 110 -8.97 21.51 7.02
CA LYS A 110 -9.49 21.36 8.39
C LYS A 110 -8.56 21.96 9.43
N ALA A 111 -7.27 21.66 9.35
CA ALA A 111 -6.26 22.18 10.29
C ALA A 111 -6.10 23.71 10.16
N ALA A 112 -6.05 24.23 8.92
CA ALA A 112 -5.98 25.69 8.67
C ALA A 112 -7.22 26.43 9.17
N ALA A 113 -8.41 25.88 8.97
CA ALA A 113 -9.66 26.46 9.51
C ALA A 113 -9.62 26.59 11.04
N LYS A 114 -9.11 25.58 11.74
CA LYS A 114 -8.92 25.61 13.20
C LYS A 114 -7.89 26.68 13.61
N CYS A 115 -6.75 26.80 12.92
CA CYS A 115 -5.76 27.85 13.19
C CYS A 115 -6.38 29.26 13.06
N ILE A 116 -7.20 29.48 12.04
CA ILE A 116 -7.92 30.75 11.81
C ILE A 116 -8.93 31.00 12.93
N ALA A 117 -9.70 30.00 13.33
CA ALA A 117 -10.67 30.12 14.44
C ALA A 117 -9.98 30.42 15.78
N GLN A 118 -8.81 29.84 16.05
CA GLN A 118 -7.98 30.16 17.20
C GLN A 118 -7.49 31.62 17.16
N ALA A 119 -6.98 32.07 16.01
CA ALA A 119 -6.51 33.43 15.82
C ALA A 119 -7.62 34.48 15.99
N LYS A 120 -8.86 34.13 15.62
CA LYS A 120 -10.04 34.96 15.87
C LYS A 120 -10.55 34.89 17.30
N GLY A 121 -10.08 33.91 18.09
CA GLY A 121 -10.57 33.67 19.47
C GLY A 121 -11.93 32.98 19.51
N GLU A 122 -12.35 32.36 18.41
CA GLU A 122 -13.62 31.60 18.29
C GLU A 122 -13.52 30.24 19.00
N ILE A 123 -12.31 29.67 19.09
CA ILE A 123 -12.02 28.44 19.81
C ILE A 123 -10.75 28.62 20.69
N PRO A 124 -10.56 27.82 21.75
CA PRO A 124 -9.34 27.83 22.55
C PRO A 124 -8.12 27.49 21.71
N VAL A 125 -6.96 28.06 22.07
CA VAL A 125 -5.69 27.73 21.40
C VAL A 125 -5.33 26.28 21.72
N GLU A 126 -5.22 25.47 20.70
CA GLU A 126 -4.76 24.08 20.79
C GLU A 126 -3.23 24.10 21.02
N VAL A 127 -2.78 23.67 22.18
CA VAL A 127 -1.36 23.43 22.41
C VAL A 127 -1.03 22.10 21.72
N ILE A 128 -0.59 22.17 20.47
CA ILE A 128 0.10 21.05 19.87
C ILE A 128 1.47 21.00 20.54
N THR A 129 1.56 20.30 21.65
CA THR A 129 2.84 19.70 21.99
C THR A 129 3.21 18.89 20.77
N LYS A 130 4.33 19.26 20.08
CA LYS A 130 5.10 18.23 19.44
C LYS A 130 5.34 17.23 20.58
N GLU A 131 4.54 16.20 20.64
CA GLU A 131 5.07 14.91 21.01
C GLU A 131 6.12 14.65 19.91
N THR A 132 7.30 15.23 20.11
CA THR A 132 8.46 14.40 20.12
C THR A 132 8.12 13.33 21.15
N ALA A 133 7.33 12.34 20.76
CA ALA A 133 7.58 11.04 21.22
C ALA A 133 9.06 10.83 20.82
N LYS A 134 9.97 11.12 21.72
CA LYS A 134 10.94 10.15 22.10
C LYS A 134 10.07 8.97 22.57
N GLU A 135 9.46 8.25 21.62
CA GLU A 135 9.35 6.82 21.75
C GLU A 135 10.78 6.45 22.08
N GLU A 136 11.06 6.22 23.35
CA GLU A 136 12.21 5.45 23.74
C GLU A 136 12.21 4.31 22.74
N ASP A 137 13.29 4.18 22.01
CA ASP A 137 13.47 3.13 21.02
C ASP A 137 13.66 1.82 21.79
N SER A 138 12.59 1.40 22.45
CA SER A 138 12.53 0.19 23.29
C SER A 138 12.60 -1.07 22.43
N GLY A 139 12.61 -0.93 21.09
CA GLY A 139 12.46 -2.06 20.18
C GLY A 139 11.05 -2.66 20.20
N ASP A 140 10.20 -2.28 21.13
CA ASP A 140 8.83 -2.79 21.26
C ASP A 140 7.91 -2.12 20.22
N TRP A 141 7.75 -2.79 19.08
CA TRP A 141 6.84 -2.36 18.02
C TRP A 141 5.36 -2.54 18.39
N LEU A 142 5.05 -3.48 19.32
CA LEU A 142 3.68 -3.80 19.71
C LEU A 142 3.12 -2.70 20.63
N GLY A 143 3.89 -2.30 21.64
CA GLY A 143 3.44 -1.39 22.68
C GLY A 143 2.29 -1.96 23.52
N LYS A 144 1.68 -1.11 24.32
CA LYS A 144 0.51 -1.47 25.14
C LYS A 144 -0.78 -1.01 24.51
N ALA A 145 -1.88 -1.73 24.78
CA ALA A 145 -3.22 -1.30 24.41
C ALA A 145 -3.52 0.08 25.03
N PRO A 146 -4.08 1.03 24.26
CA PRO A 146 -4.40 2.34 24.81
C PRO A 146 -5.49 2.24 25.89
N GLU A 147 -5.27 2.95 27.00
CA GLU A 147 -6.28 3.12 28.05
C GLU A 147 -7.21 4.26 27.68
N ILE A 148 -8.52 3.98 27.65
CA ILE A 148 -9.56 4.94 27.31
C ILE A 148 -10.57 4.96 28.46
N ALA A 149 -10.70 6.10 29.12
CA ALA A 149 -11.64 6.23 30.23
C ALA A 149 -13.08 6.23 29.72
N GLU A 150 -14.00 5.66 30.48
CA GLU A 150 -15.44 5.57 30.11
C GLU A 150 -16.05 6.95 29.82
N LYS A 151 -15.65 7.98 30.58
CA LYS A 151 -16.10 9.36 30.35
C LYS A 151 -15.71 9.96 29.01
N ASP A 152 -14.69 9.40 28.34
CA ASP A 152 -14.20 9.87 27.04
C ASP A 152 -14.93 9.20 25.87
N ILE A 153 -15.77 8.19 26.17
CA ILE A 153 -16.61 7.49 25.19
C ILE A 153 -17.93 8.24 25.06
N VAL A 154 -18.08 8.97 23.95
CA VAL A 154 -19.23 9.86 23.74
C VAL A 154 -20.46 9.15 23.20
N ASN A 155 -20.33 7.94 22.69
CA ASN A 155 -21.44 7.15 22.13
C ASN A 155 -21.14 5.66 22.13
N THR A 156 -22.20 4.85 22.23
CA THR A 156 -22.15 3.39 22.09
C THR A 156 -23.11 2.95 21.01
N VAL A 157 -22.59 2.21 20.02
CA VAL A 157 -23.35 1.68 18.86
C VAL A 157 -23.38 0.16 18.94
N THR A 158 -24.55 -0.43 18.84
CA THR A 158 -24.72 -1.89 18.87
C THR A 158 -25.18 -2.42 17.51
N THR A 159 -24.55 -3.51 17.08
CA THR A 159 -24.89 -4.23 15.86
C THR A 159 -24.76 -5.75 16.08
N ASP A 160 -25.16 -6.57 15.12
CA ASP A 160 -24.88 -8.01 15.17
C ASP A 160 -23.44 -8.28 14.69
N ILE A 161 -23.04 -7.66 13.59
CA ILE A 161 -21.76 -7.87 12.93
C ILE A 161 -21.04 -6.54 12.77
N LEU A 162 -19.80 -6.48 13.23
CA LEU A 162 -18.92 -5.33 13.04
C LEU A 162 -17.78 -5.72 12.09
N VAL A 163 -17.57 -4.94 11.03
CA VAL A 163 -16.43 -5.10 10.11
C VAL A 163 -15.52 -3.88 10.23
N ILE A 164 -14.26 -4.11 10.61
CA ILE A 164 -13.25 -3.06 10.81
C ILE A 164 -12.30 -3.04 9.61
N GLY A 165 -12.38 -1.96 8.81
CA GLY A 165 -11.72 -1.82 7.52
C GLY A 165 -12.64 -2.19 6.36
N CYS A 166 -12.99 -1.19 5.52
CA CYS A 166 -13.90 -1.33 4.37
C CYS A 166 -13.12 -1.33 3.03
N GLY A 167 -11.93 -1.95 3.04
CA GLY A 167 -11.14 -2.25 1.85
C GLY A 167 -11.55 -3.53 1.15
N THR A 168 -10.60 -4.18 0.46
CA THR A 168 -10.85 -5.38 -0.36
C THR A 168 -11.60 -6.49 0.40
N GLY A 169 -11.14 -6.90 1.57
CA GLY A 169 -11.78 -7.99 2.32
C GLY A 169 -13.05 -7.55 3.05
N GLY A 170 -12.98 -6.40 3.74
CA GLY A 170 -14.10 -5.94 4.56
C GLY A 170 -15.34 -5.60 3.74
N MET A 171 -15.19 -5.01 2.55
CA MET A 171 -16.32 -4.71 1.69
C MET A 171 -17.06 -5.99 1.24
N PHE A 172 -16.32 -7.05 0.89
CA PHE A 172 -16.94 -8.35 0.56
C PHE A 172 -17.62 -8.98 1.79
N ALA A 173 -17.06 -8.81 3.00
CA ALA A 173 -17.69 -9.29 4.23
C ALA A 173 -18.99 -8.53 4.53
N VAL A 174 -19.00 -7.21 4.41
CA VAL A 174 -20.20 -6.38 4.61
C VAL A 174 -21.28 -6.75 3.59
N CYS A 175 -20.94 -6.84 2.30
CA CYS A 175 -21.90 -7.24 1.26
C CYS A 175 -22.51 -8.61 1.56
N ALA A 176 -21.68 -9.60 1.89
CA ALA A 176 -22.14 -10.95 2.17
C ALA A 176 -22.99 -11.04 3.45
N ALA A 177 -22.66 -10.29 4.49
CA ALA A 177 -23.47 -10.22 5.70
C ALA A 177 -24.84 -9.59 5.42
N ALA A 178 -24.89 -8.44 4.76
CA ALA A 178 -26.10 -7.69 4.47
C ALA A 178 -27.05 -8.47 3.55
N GLU A 179 -26.54 -9.04 2.45
CA GLU A 179 -27.37 -9.80 1.50
C GLU A 179 -27.98 -11.09 2.11
N ASN A 180 -27.42 -11.60 3.21
CA ASN A 180 -27.95 -12.74 3.97
C ASN A 180 -28.75 -12.31 5.23
N GLY A 181 -29.19 -11.03 5.29
CA GLY A 181 -30.06 -10.52 6.35
C GLY A 181 -29.35 -10.17 7.66
N GLY A 182 -28.01 -10.15 7.69
CA GLY A 182 -27.25 -9.76 8.87
C GLY A 182 -27.27 -8.24 9.10
N LYS A 183 -27.51 -7.82 10.36
CA LYS A 183 -27.35 -6.42 10.76
C LYS A 183 -25.87 -6.10 10.89
N VAL A 184 -25.30 -5.45 9.89
CA VAL A 184 -23.85 -5.19 9.77
C VAL A 184 -23.53 -3.72 9.72
N ILE A 185 -22.46 -3.34 10.43
CA ILE A 185 -21.82 -2.03 10.34
C ILE A 185 -20.37 -2.23 9.90
N GLY A 186 -19.97 -1.54 8.81
CA GLY A 186 -18.58 -1.38 8.40
C GLY A 186 -18.03 -0.07 8.93
N ILE A 187 -16.85 -0.10 9.58
CA ILE A 187 -16.13 1.12 9.98
C ILE A 187 -14.81 1.22 9.23
N ASP A 188 -14.39 2.42 8.87
CA ASP A 188 -13.10 2.65 8.24
C ASP A 188 -12.49 3.99 8.72
N ARG A 189 -11.16 4.01 8.85
CA ARG A 189 -10.42 5.22 9.25
C ARG A 189 -10.48 6.34 8.23
N PHE A 190 -10.72 6.03 6.97
CA PHE A 190 -10.81 6.98 5.87
C PHE A 190 -12.23 7.52 5.71
N PRO A 191 -12.39 8.68 5.04
CA PRO A 191 -13.71 9.29 4.80
C PRO A 191 -14.54 8.53 3.75
N THR A 192 -13.95 7.57 3.07
CA THR A 192 -14.59 6.66 2.12
C THR A 192 -13.90 5.31 2.21
N GLY A 193 -14.52 4.25 1.70
CA GLY A 193 -13.86 2.96 1.56
C GLY A 193 -12.60 3.07 0.69
N THR A 194 -11.57 2.30 1.02
CA THR A 194 -10.34 2.22 0.21
C THR A 194 -10.59 1.41 -1.05
N GLY A 195 -9.74 1.61 -2.09
CA GLY A 195 -9.88 0.88 -3.35
C GLY A 195 -9.75 -0.63 -3.18
N ILE A 196 -10.54 -1.38 -3.93
CA ILE A 196 -10.44 -2.83 -4.05
C ILE A 196 -9.32 -3.15 -5.03
N ARG A 197 -8.40 -4.04 -4.66
CA ARG A 197 -7.33 -4.51 -5.55
C ARG A 197 -7.92 -5.35 -6.68
N GLY A 198 -7.32 -5.27 -7.86
CA GLY A 198 -7.58 -6.13 -9.00
C GLY A 198 -6.81 -7.45 -8.95
N ASP A 199 -6.94 -8.27 -9.98
CA ASP A 199 -6.34 -9.61 -10.14
C ASP A 199 -6.77 -10.58 -9.04
N PHE A 200 -7.95 -11.16 -9.21
CA PHE A 200 -8.58 -12.04 -8.23
C PHE A 200 -8.31 -13.50 -8.56
N GLY A 201 -7.57 -14.20 -7.70
CA GLY A 201 -7.31 -15.63 -7.85
C GLY A 201 -8.50 -16.47 -7.42
N ALA A 202 -8.92 -17.40 -8.30
CA ALA A 202 -9.97 -18.37 -8.01
C ALA A 202 -9.77 -19.67 -8.79
N ILE A 203 -10.43 -20.73 -8.35
CA ILE A 203 -10.61 -21.97 -9.10
C ILE A 203 -12.10 -22.28 -9.25
N ASN A 204 -12.44 -22.99 -10.32
CA ASN A 204 -13.80 -23.45 -10.61
C ASN A 204 -14.84 -22.34 -10.87
N SER A 205 -14.42 -21.12 -11.25
CA SER A 205 -15.34 -20.06 -11.68
C SER A 205 -16.04 -20.39 -12.99
N ARG A 206 -17.18 -19.75 -13.27
CA ARG A 206 -17.86 -19.85 -14.57
C ARG A 206 -17.00 -19.32 -15.73
N TYR A 207 -16.11 -18.36 -15.44
CA TYR A 207 -15.18 -17.80 -16.44
C TYR A 207 -14.12 -18.82 -16.84
N GLN A 208 -13.58 -19.57 -15.88
CA GLN A 208 -12.65 -20.67 -16.16
C GLN A 208 -13.33 -21.80 -16.92
N LYS A 209 -14.58 -22.16 -16.54
CA LYS A 209 -15.36 -23.18 -17.25
C LYS A 209 -15.59 -22.79 -18.71
N LYS A 210 -15.91 -21.53 -18.98
CA LYS A 210 -16.08 -20.98 -20.35
C LYS A 210 -14.81 -21.16 -21.18
N GLU A 211 -13.64 -20.94 -20.59
CA GLU A 211 -12.33 -21.07 -21.27
C GLU A 211 -11.79 -22.52 -21.30
N GLY A 212 -12.48 -23.47 -20.68
CA GLY A 212 -12.01 -24.84 -20.53
C GLY A 212 -10.82 -24.99 -19.57
N THR A 213 -10.57 -23.99 -18.72
CA THR A 213 -9.54 -24.04 -17.66
C THR A 213 -10.01 -25.00 -16.56
N LYS A 214 -9.21 -26.02 -16.28
CA LYS A 214 -9.45 -26.99 -15.20
C LYS A 214 -8.25 -26.97 -14.28
N ILE A 215 -8.51 -26.72 -13.00
CA ILE A 215 -7.50 -26.75 -11.93
C ILE A 215 -7.97 -27.74 -10.89
N ASP A 216 -7.21 -28.83 -10.71
CA ASP A 216 -7.50 -29.82 -9.69
C ASP A 216 -7.24 -29.22 -8.30
N LYS A 217 -8.25 -29.28 -7.42
CA LYS A 217 -8.17 -28.71 -6.07
C LYS A 217 -7.07 -29.36 -5.24
N PHE A 218 -6.94 -30.67 -5.30
CA PHE A 218 -6.01 -31.40 -4.44
C PHE A 218 -4.55 -31.21 -4.89
N GLU A 219 -4.32 -31.24 -6.22
CA GLU A 219 -3.03 -30.93 -6.81
C GLU A 219 -2.62 -29.50 -6.46
N PHE A 220 -3.51 -28.54 -6.65
CA PHE A 220 -3.26 -27.13 -6.35
C PHE A 220 -2.93 -26.89 -4.87
N THR A 221 -3.75 -27.41 -3.95
CA THR A 221 -3.53 -27.20 -2.50
C THR A 221 -2.26 -27.89 -2.01
N ALA A 222 -1.92 -29.06 -2.55
CA ALA A 222 -0.67 -29.74 -2.26
C ALA A 222 0.54 -28.96 -2.79
N TRP A 223 0.44 -28.42 -4.02
CA TRP A 223 1.46 -27.56 -4.59
C TRP A 223 1.66 -26.28 -3.76
N ALA A 224 0.58 -25.56 -3.43
CA ALA A 224 0.65 -24.32 -2.66
C ALA A 224 1.26 -24.54 -1.26
N THR A 225 0.91 -25.67 -0.61
CA THR A 225 1.50 -26.04 0.68
C THR A 225 3.01 -26.29 0.57
N ARG A 226 3.45 -27.00 -0.47
CA ARG A 226 4.89 -27.23 -0.72
C ARG A 226 5.61 -25.93 -1.07
N TYR A 227 5.00 -25.07 -1.87
CA TYR A 227 5.55 -23.75 -2.23
C TYR A 227 5.83 -22.90 -0.98
N ALA A 228 4.95 -22.93 0.00
CA ALA A 228 5.12 -22.25 1.29
C ALA A 228 6.04 -22.98 2.27
N GLY A 229 6.73 -24.05 1.85
CA GLY A 229 7.60 -24.85 2.73
C GLY A 229 6.86 -25.56 3.87
N GLY A 230 5.55 -25.71 3.79
CA GLY A 230 4.72 -26.30 4.83
C GLY A 230 4.34 -25.35 5.99
N HIS A 231 4.85 -24.13 6.01
CA HIS A 231 4.57 -23.13 7.06
C HIS A 231 3.19 -22.48 6.96
N VAL A 232 2.17 -23.25 6.58
CA VAL A 232 0.79 -22.79 6.36
C VAL A 232 -0.21 -23.81 6.87
N LYS A 233 -1.44 -23.39 7.11
CA LYS A 233 -2.55 -24.28 7.39
C LYS A 233 -3.24 -24.67 6.08
N GLN A 234 -3.01 -25.89 5.58
CA GLN A 234 -3.58 -26.38 4.32
C GLN A 234 -5.11 -26.31 4.29
N GLU A 235 -5.77 -26.42 5.45
CA GLU A 235 -7.22 -26.26 5.57
C GLU A 235 -7.73 -24.90 5.05
N LEU A 236 -6.93 -23.84 5.15
CA LEU A 236 -7.29 -22.51 4.61
C LEU A 236 -7.25 -22.48 3.08
N TYR A 237 -6.34 -23.23 2.45
CA TYR A 237 -6.37 -23.43 1.01
C TYR A 237 -7.65 -24.16 0.57
N ASN A 238 -8.12 -25.13 1.35
CA ASN A 238 -9.37 -25.81 1.08
C ASN A 238 -10.57 -24.84 1.18
N VAL A 239 -10.62 -23.99 2.23
CA VAL A 239 -11.66 -22.95 2.35
C VAL A 239 -11.67 -22.04 1.13
N TRP A 240 -10.49 -21.59 0.68
CA TRP A 240 -10.39 -20.78 -0.51
C TRP A 240 -10.82 -21.54 -1.77
N ALA A 241 -10.31 -22.75 -1.98
CA ALA A 241 -10.60 -23.55 -3.17
C ALA A 241 -12.09 -23.86 -3.33
N ASP A 242 -12.78 -24.14 -2.21
CA ASP A 242 -14.21 -24.48 -2.21
C ASP A 242 -15.13 -23.28 -2.43
N ASN A 243 -14.66 -22.05 -2.17
CA ASN A 243 -15.50 -20.85 -2.18
C ASN A 243 -15.08 -19.78 -3.18
N SER A 244 -13.85 -19.86 -3.75
CA SER A 244 -13.31 -18.80 -4.59
C SER A 244 -14.05 -18.65 -5.93
N GLY A 245 -14.43 -19.75 -6.57
CA GLY A 245 -15.17 -19.74 -7.83
C GLY A 245 -16.50 -19.02 -7.71
N GLU A 246 -17.31 -19.38 -6.71
CA GLU A 246 -18.60 -18.71 -6.43
C GLU A 246 -18.39 -17.24 -6.06
N THR A 247 -17.36 -16.93 -5.29
CA THR A 247 -17.05 -15.55 -4.93
C THR A 247 -16.77 -14.68 -6.15
N ILE A 248 -15.99 -15.20 -7.11
CA ILE A 248 -15.67 -14.47 -8.35
C ILE A 248 -16.89 -14.42 -9.27
N ASP A 249 -17.69 -15.46 -9.33
CA ASP A 249 -18.95 -15.46 -10.09
C ASP A 249 -19.91 -14.39 -9.57
N TRP A 250 -20.08 -14.29 -8.26
CA TRP A 250 -20.88 -13.25 -7.61
C TRP A 250 -20.32 -11.84 -7.91
N PHE A 251 -19.01 -11.65 -7.79
CA PHE A 251 -18.41 -10.35 -8.06
C PHE A 251 -18.53 -9.94 -9.53
N GLY A 252 -18.38 -10.92 -10.43
CA GLY A 252 -18.60 -10.70 -11.86
C GLY A 252 -20.02 -10.24 -12.18
N ASP A 253 -21.04 -10.71 -11.45
CA ASP A 253 -22.42 -10.20 -11.58
C ASP A 253 -22.49 -8.72 -11.16
N ARG A 254 -21.84 -8.34 -10.06
CA ARG A 254 -21.80 -6.94 -9.62
C ARG A 254 -21.06 -6.03 -10.61
N LEU A 255 -20.01 -6.54 -11.24
CA LEU A 255 -19.30 -5.82 -12.31
C LEU A 255 -20.19 -5.68 -13.56
N LYS A 256 -20.87 -6.76 -13.97
CA LYS A 256 -21.77 -6.75 -15.14
C LYS A 256 -22.92 -5.76 -14.98
N GLU A 257 -23.51 -5.64 -13.78
CA GLU A 257 -24.52 -4.64 -13.43
C GLU A 257 -24.02 -3.20 -13.64
N ASN A 258 -22.70 -3.01 -13.63
CA ASN A 258 -22.04 -1.73 -13.84
C ASN A 258 -21.32 -1.63 -15.21
N GLY A 259 -21.66 -2.50 -16.17
CA GLY A 259 -21.14 -2.49 -17.54
C GLY A 259 -19.70 -2.98 -17.69
N ILE A 260 -19.18 -3.73 -16.71
CA ILE A 260 -17.81 -4.27 -16.73
C ILE A 260 -17.88 -5.79 -16.87
N GLU A 261 -17.11 -6.33 -17.82
CA GLU A 261 -16.97 -7.77 -18.00
C GLU A 261 -15.82 -8.31 -17.14
N MET A 262 -16.05 -9.40 -16.42
CA MET A 262 -15.01 -10.18 -15.75
C MET A 262 -14.48 -11.23 -16.73
N MET A 263 -13.17 -11.41 -16.81
CA MET A 263 -12.53 -12.45 -17.61
C MET A 263 -11.50 -13.23 -16.79
N ASN A 264 -11.34 -14.52 -17.13
CA ASN A 264 -10.22 -15.32 -16.66
C ASN A 264 -8.98 -15.00 -17.50
N GLU A 265 -7.84 -14.84 -16.84
CA GLU A 265 -6.53 -14.62 -17.49
C GLU A 265 -5.96 -15.96 -17.94
N VAL A 266 -6.21 -16.34 -19.18
CA VAL A 266 -5.82 -17.63 -19.75
C VAL A 266 -4.51 -17.49 -20.51
N GLY A 267 -3.52 -18.30 -20.16
CA GLY A 267 -2.29 -18.46 -20.93
C GLY A 267 -2.56 -19.06 -22.32
N ASP A 268 -1.55 -19.05 -23.19
CA ASP A 268 -1.62 -19.70 -24.48
C ASP A 268 -1.65 -21.24 -24.28
N LYS A 269 -2.68 -21.91 -24.84
CA LYS A 269 -2.83 -23.37 -24.75
C LYS A 269 -1.63 -24.15 -25.32
N ASN A 270 -0.90 -23.53 -26.25
CA ASN A 270 0.29 -24.07 -26.89
C ASN A 270 1.59 -23.52 -26.28
N ASP A 271 1.52 -22.90 -25.10
CA ASP A 271 2.71 -22.37 -24.45
C ASP A 271 3.67 -23.51 -24.10
N PRO A 272 4.87 -23.58 -24.73
CA PRO A 272 5.87 -24.57 -24.41
C PRO A 272 6.48 -24.35 -23.00
N ALA A 273 6.26 -23.18 -22.42
CA ALA A 273 6.65 -22.90 -21.06
C ALA A 273 5.73 -23.66 -20.11
N ARG A 274 6.11 -24.86 -19.82
CA ARG A 274 5.60 -25.63 -18.68
C ARG A 274 6.11 -25.06 -17.35
N TYR A 275 6.18 -23.76 -17.25
CA TYR A 275 6.16 -23.12 -15.94
C TYR A 275 4.83 -23.54 -15.34
N VAL A 276 4.89 -24.24 -14.22
CA VAL A 276 3.69 -24.69 -13.51
C VAL A 276 2.97 -23.44 -13.00
N GLY A 277 2.28 -22.77 -13.91
CA GLY A 277 1.43 -21.63 -13.63
C GLY A 277 -0.01 -22.11 -13.66
N TYR A 278 -0.76 -21.66 -12.69
CA TYR A 278 -2.20 -21.91 -12.63
C TYR A 278 -2.93 -20.67 -13.14
N ALA A 279 -3.82 -20.83 -14.11
CA ALA A 279 -4.67 -19.74 -14.63
C ALA A 279 -5.78 -19.38 -13.64
N THR A 280 -5.37 -19.00 -12.44
CA THR A 280 -6.27 -18.60 -11.34
C THR A 280 -6.73 -17.16 -11.46
N GLY A 281 -6.01 -16.29 -12.19
CA GLY A 281 -6.28 -14.87 -12.30
C GLY A 281 -7.59 -14.53 -12.98
N HIS A 282 -8.31 -13.54 -12.43
CA HIS A 282 -9.49 -12.93 -13.02
C HIS A 282 -9.39 -11.43 -12.88
N SER A 283 -9.77 -10.70 -13.92
CA SER A 283 -9.77 -9.23 -13.93
C SER A 283 -11.02 -8.65 -14.58
N GLY A 284 -11.43 -7.47 -14.14
CA GLY A 284 -12.45 -6.69 -14.81
C GLY A 284 -11.85 -5.99 -16.03
N GLN A 285 -12.54 -6.03 -17.16
CA GLN A 285 -12.03 -5.50 -18.42
C GLN A 285 -12.42 -4.04 -18.65
N LYS A 286 -11.53 -3.25 -19.27
CA LYS A 286 -11.80 -1.88 -19.76
C LYS A 286 -12.21 -0.88 -18.67
N VAL A 287 -11.73 -1.04 -17.46
CA VAL A 287 -12.13 -0.17 -16.32
C VAL A 287 -11.40 1.17 -16.35
N GLY A 288 -10.14 1.18 -16.75
CA GLY A 288 -9.29 2.37 -16.81
C GLY A 288 -8.81 2.86 -15.43
N ALA A 289 -8.46 4.15 -15.35
CA ALA A 289 -7.92 4.73 -14.12
C ALA A 289 -8.89 4.63 -12.92
N ASN A 290 -8.32 4.45 -11.72
CA ASN A 290 -9.06 4.36 -10.45
C ASN A 290 -10.02 3.15 -10.34
N GLU A 291 -9.68 2.05 -11.00
CA GLU A 291 -10.45 0.81 -11.00
C GLU A 291 -10.90 0.39 -9.59
N GLY A 292 -9.97 0.30 -8.65
CA GLY A 292 -10.28 -0.13 -7.29
C GLY A 292 -11.30 0.74 -6.58
N GLN A 293 -11.28 2.05 -6.81
CA GLN A 293 -12.26 2.98 -6.24
C GLN A 293 -13.64 2.80 -6.88
N LYS A 294 -13.70 2.54 -8.17
CA LYS A 294 -14.97 2.21 -8.86
C LYS A 294 -15.57 0.93 -8.28
N PHE A 295 -14.79 -0.12 -8.12
CA PHE A 295 -15.26 -1.38 -7.55
C PHE A 295 -15.77 -1.22 -6.13
N ASN A 296 -15.05 -0.47 -5.29
CA ASN A 296 -15.52 -0.17 -3.94
C ASN A 296 -16.86 0.59 -3.96
N SER A 297 -16.99 1.60 -4.82
CA SER A 297 -18.24 2.38 -4.97
C SER A 297 -19.42 1.51 -5.40
N PHE A 298 -19.22 0.53 -6.29
CA PHE A 298 -20.29 -0.38 -6.72
C PHE A 298 -20.73 -1.27 -5.57
N LEU A 299 -19.78 -1.86 -4.86
CA LEU A 299 -20.09 -2.72 -3.71
C LEU A 299 -20.68 -1.93 -2.53
N TYR A 300 -20.25 -0.69 -2.31
CA TYR A 300 -20.85 0.20 -1.32
C TYR A 300 -22.35 0.42 -1.61
N LYS A 301 -22.70 0.81 -2.85
CA LYS A 301 -24.09 1.00 -3.25
C LYS A 301 -24.91 -0.29 -3.09
N TYR A 302 -24.31 -1.41 -3.49
CA TYR A 302 -24.96 -2.72 -3.32
C TYR A 302 -25.19 -3.03 -1.84
N ALA A 303 -24.21 -2.88 -0.96
CA ALA A 303 -24.32 -3.16 0.47
C ALA A 303 -25.40 -2.27 1.13
N ILE A 304 -25.43 -0.97 0.81
CA ILE A 304 -26.47 -0.04 1.29
C ILE A 304 -27.85 -0.51 0.85
N SER A 305 -28.03 -0.95 -0.41
CA SER A 305 -29.30 -1.47 -0.91
C SER A 305 -29.78 -2.75 -0.18
N LYS A 306 -28.85 -3.43 0.49
CA LYS A 306 -29.13 -4.62 1.32
C LYS A 306 -29.22 -4.31 2.82
N GLY A 307 -29.23 -3.02 3.21
CA GLY A 307 -29.40 -2.58 4.59
C GLY A 307 -28.12 -2.48 5.42
N ALA A 308 -26.94 -2.57 4.83
CA ALA A 308 -25.69 -2.32 5.54
C ALA A 308 -25.56 -0.84 5.95
N ARG A 309 -24.85 -0.59 7.06
CA ARG A 309 -24.44 0.74 7.50
C ARG A 309 -22.91 0.87 7.42
N PHE A 310 -22.44 2.07 7.06
CA PHE A 310 -21.02 2.40 7.11
C PHE A 310 -20.79 3.66 7.94
N ASP A 311 -19.84 3.58 8.87
CA ASP A 311 -19.35 4.72 9.64
C ASP A 311 -17.89 4.96 9.23
N TYR A 312 -17.68 5.94 8.35
CA TYR A 312 -16.37 6.34 7.87
C TYR A 312 -15.70 7.39 8.79
N SER A 313 -14.41 7.63 8.60
CA SER A 313 -13.57 8.46 9.49
C SER A 313 -13.58 7.96 10.94
N MET A 314 -13.65 6.64 11.11
CA MET A 314 -13.67 5.94 12.38
C MET A 314 -12.45 5.02 12.48
N LYS A 315 -11.39 5.46 13.13
CA LYS A 315 -10.16 4.69 13.35
C LYS A 315 -10.34 3.77 14.56
N MET A 316 -10.35 2.47 14.37
CA MET A 316 -10.27 1.51 15.47
C MET A 316 -8.98 1.74 16.26
N VAL A 317 -9.07 1.84 17.59
CA VAL A 317 -7.92 2.06 18.48
C VAL A 317 -7.63 0.86 19.37
N LYS A 318 -8.65 0.09 19.73
CA LYS A 318 -8.49 -1.20 20.44
C LYS A 318 -9.72 -2.06 20.29
N LEU A 319 -9.54 -3.38 20.40
CA LEU A 319 -10.64 -4.34 20.59
C LEU A 319 -11.04 -4.39 22.05
N GLU A 320 -12.29 -4.71 22.32
CA GLU A 320 -12.80 -4.96 23.67
C GLU A 320 -13.10 -6.46 23.86
N LYS A 321 -12.58 -7.02 24.97
CA LYS A 321 -12.79 -8.43 25.36
C LYS A 321 -13.45 -8.48 26.72
N LYS A 322 -14.54 -9.23 26.82
CA LYS A 322 -15.26 -9.46 28.07
C LYS A 322 -15.56 -10.96 28.19
N ASP A 323 -15.31 -11.53 29.36
CA ASP A 323 -15.57 -12.93 29.67
C ASP A 323 -14.99 -13.89 28.61
N GLY A 324 -13.74 -13.63 28.18
CA GLY A 324 -13.03 -14.42 27.17
C GLY A 324 -13.43 -14.15 25.72
N ARG A 325 -14.51 -13.40 25.47
CA ARG A 325 -15.06 -13.11 24.14
C ARG A 325 -14.72 -11.68 23.69
N VAL A 326 -14.33 -11.50 22.42
CA VAL A 326 -14.27 -10.16 21.81
C VAL A 326 -15.70 -9.70 21.51
N THR A 327 -16.05 -8.55 22.10
CA THR A 327 -17.41 -8.00 22.05
C THR A 327 -17.54 -6.80 21.11
N GLY A 328 -16.42 -6.31 20.52
CA GLY A 328 -16.41 -5.16 19.65
C GLY A 328 -15.11 -4.39 19.73
N CYS A 329 -15.18 -3.09 19.52
CA CYS A 329 -14.01 -2.20 19.59
C CYS A 329 -14.35 -0.80 20.09
N ILE A 330 -13.32 -0.06 20.48
CA ILE A 330 -13.37 1.39 20.59
C ILE A 330 -12.71 1.97 19.35
N ALA A 331 -13.38 2.93 18.72
CA ALA A 331 -12.88 3.68 17.58
C ALA A 331 -12.87 5.19 17.88
N GLN A 332 -11.94 5.91 17.27
CA GLN A 332 -11.82 7.36 17.36
C GLN A 332 -12.34 8.00 16.05
N ASN A 333 -13.22 8.99 16.19
CA ASN A 333 -13.74 9.72 15.04
C ASN A 333 -12.77 10.83 14.58
N GLY A 334 -13.12 11.50 13.47
CA GLY A 334 -12.30 12.59 12.92
C GLY A 334 -12.13 13.82 13.82
N ASP A 335 -12.93 13.95 14.88
CA ASP A 335 -12.86 15.01 15.90
C ASP A 335 -12.06 14.57 17.14
N GLY A 336 -11.49 13.37 17.12
CA GLY A 336 -10.72 12.82 18.24
C GLY A 336 -11.55 12.20 19.37
N LYS A 337 -12.88 12.12 19.22
CA LYS A 337 -13.79 11.55 20.23
C LYS A 337 -13.90 10.04 20.05
N TYR A 338 -14.08 9.32 21.15
CA TYR A 338 -14.19 7.87 21.15
C TYR A 338 -15.64 7.39 21.05
N VAL A 339 -15.85 6.35 20.24
CA VAL A 339 -17.14 5.66 20.07
C VAL A 339 -16.91 4.17 20.30
N ARG A 340 -17.76 3.57 21.13
CA ARG A 340 -17.77 2.12 21.36
C ARG A 340 -18.69 1.45 20.35
N TYR A 341 -18.21 0.39 19.71
CA TYR A 341 -19.01 -0.51 18.88
C TYR A 341 -19.13 -1.87 19.55
N ILE A 342 -20.37 -2.33 19.76
CA ILE A 342 -20.68 -3.65 20.33
C ILE A 342 -21.21 -4.55 19.22
N ALA A 343 -20.56 -5.69 19.01
CA ALA A 343 -20.91 -6.71 18.03
C ALA A 343 -21.42 -7.98 18.70
N LYS A 344 -22.70 -8.28 18.56
CA LYS A 344 -23.33 -9.44 19.24
C LYS A 344 -22.86 -10.79 18.69
N LYS A 345 -22.73 -10.91 17.36
CA LYS A 345 -22.37 -12.16 16.67
C LYS A 345 -20.88 -12.26 16.38
N GLY A 346 -20.22 -11.17 16.01
CA GLY A 346 -18.79 -11.18 15.75
C GLY A 346 -18.21 -9.87 15.23
N THR A 347 -16.92 -9.70 15.47
CA THR A 347 -16.07 -8.61 14.99
C THR A 347 -15.10 -9.16 13.96
N VAL A 348 -15.10 -8.61 12.76
CA VAL A 348 -14.21 -8.97 11.66
C VAL A 348 -13.14 -7.89 11.50
N VAL A 349 -11.86 -8.24 11.62
CA VAL A 349 -10.72 -7.34 11.43
C VAL A 349 -10.19 -7.51 10.00
N ALA A 350 -10.13 -6.41 9.24
CA ALA A 350 -9.74 -6.36 7.83
C ALA A 350 -8.99 -5.05 7.50
N THR A 351 -8.04 -4.63 8.35
CA THR A 351 -7.38 -3.31 8.31
C THR A 351 -6.19 -3.22 7.36
N GLY A 352 -5.74 -4.35 6.78
CA GLY A 352 -4.85 -4.39 5.63
C GLY A 352 -3.37 -4.67 5.90
N GLY A 353 -3.00 -5.20 7.07
CA GLY A 353 -1.64 -5.57 7.41
C GLY A 353 -0.76 -4.38 7.84
N TYR A 354 0.57 -4.52 7.75
CA TYR A 354 1.50 -3.54 8.34
C TYR A 354 2.62 -3.04 7.39
N ALA A 355 2.46 -3.21 6.10
CA ALA A 355 3.50 -2.87 5.12
C ALA A 355 3.92 -1.38 5.08
N ARG A 356 3.19 -0.47 5.72
CA ARG A 356 3.55 0.94 5.89
C ARG A 356 4.01 1.30 7.30
N ASN A 357 4.00 0.36 8.23
CA ASN A 357 4.59 0.53 9.54
C ASN A 357 6.04 0.05 9.50
N TYR A 358 6.96 0.95 9.18
CA TYR A 358 8.36 0.58 8.98
C TYR A 358 9.04 0.09 10.26
N LYS A 359 8.60 0.54 11.45
CA LYS A 359 9.10 0.02 12.74
C LYS A 359 8.71 -1.45 12.91
N MET A 360 7.45 -1.80 12.61
CA MET A 360 6.96 -3.16 12.64
C MET A 360 7.63 -4.03 11.55
N MET A 361 7.82 -3.47 10.33
CA MET A 361 8.56 -4.13 9.25
C MET A 361 10.02 -4.39 9.62
N GLU A 362 10.68 -3.46 10.30
CA GLU A 362 12.07 -3.60 10.74
C GLU A 362 12.22 -4.70 11.80
N ALA A 363 11.27 -4.78 12.74
CA ALA A 363 11.26 -5.80 13.78
C ALA A 363 10.95 -7.21 13.23
N LEU A 364 10.00 -7.34 12.30
CA LEU A 364 9.47 -8.63 11.85
C LEU A 364 10.08 -9.07 10.50
N GLN A 365 10.41 -8.14 9.62
CA GLN A 365 10.86 -8.41 8.25
C GLN A 365 12.03 -7.52 7.83
N PRO A 366 13.13 -7.41 8.61
CA PRO A 366 14.23 -6.47 8.35
C PRO A 366 14.87 -6.68 6.97
N TRP A 367 14.90 -7.94 6.50
CA TRP A 367 15.43 -8.27 5.18
C TRP A 367 14.66 -7.56 4.06
N ASN A 368 13.33 -7.55 4.12
CA ASN A 368 12.52 -6.89 3.09
C ASN A 368 12.84 -5.39 2.97
N LEU A 369 13.16 -4.72 4.08
CA LEU A 369 13.54 -3.31 4.07
C LEU A 369 14.93 -3.03 3.45
N ARG A 370 15.75 -4.06 3.23
CA ARG A 370 17.04 -3.91 2.53
C ARG A 370 16.87 -3.87 1.02
N VAL A 371 15.93 -4.64 0.48
CA VAL A 371 15.73 -4.81 -0.96
C VAL A 371 14.58 -3.97 -1.53
N VAL A 372 13.75 -3.34 -0.68
CA VAL A 372 12.58 -2.59 -1.10
C VAL A 372 12.84 -1.09 -1.07
N SER A 373 12.66 -0.42 -2.20
CA SER A 373 12.82 1.04 -2.31
C SER A 373 11.53 1.78 -2.67
N ARG A 374 10.44 1.06 -2.90
CA ARG A 374 9.13 1.64 -3.23
C ARG A 374 8.01 0.87 -2.56
N THR A 375 6.93 1.54 -2.20
CA THR A 375 5.73 0.88 -1.69
C THR A 375 4.48 1.22 -2.52
N GLY A 376 3.68 0.21 -2.80
CA GLY A 376 2.32 0.29 -3.31
C GLY A 376 1.30 -0.20 -2.29
N ALA A 377 1.71 -0.42 -1.04
CA ALA A 377 0.81 -0.84 0.03
C ALA A 377 -0.30 0.19 0.26
N MET A 378 -1.47 -0.30 0.64
CA MET A 378 -2.61 0.55 0.95
C MET A 378 -2.27 1.50 2.10
N PRO A 379 -2.76 2.76 2.07
CA PRO A 379 -2.40 3.77 3.07
C PRO A 379 -2.73 3.36 4.52
N GLY A 380 -3.76 2.52 4.71
CA GLY A 380 -4.18 2.01 6.03
C GLY A 380 -3.38 0.81 6.56
N ALA A 381 -2.41 0.29 5.81
CA ALA A 381 -1.60 -0.88 6.22
C ALA A 381 -0.58 -0.49 7.31
N LEU A 382 -1.04 -0.13 8.49
CA LEU A 382 -0.25 0.38 9.62
C LEU A 382 -0.13 -0.62 10.79
N GLY A 383 -0.74 -1.80 10.67
CA GLY A 383 -0.70 -2.83 11.70
C GLY A 383 -1.69 -2.63 12.86
N ASP A 384 -2.60 -1.65 12.75
CA ASP A 384 -3.54 -1.35 13.84
C ASP A 384 -4.40 -2.58 14.21
N GLY A 385 -4.90 -3.33 13.20
CA GLY A 385 -5.71 -4.54 13.43
C GLY A 385 -4.91 -5.67 14.07
N ILE A 386 -3.70 -5.91 13.58
CA ILE A 386 -2.82 -6.96 14.12
C ILE A 386 -2.48 -6.65 15.58
N LYS A 387 -2.03 -5.42 15.89
CA LYS A 387 -1.75 -5.00 17.27
C LYS A 387 -2.95 -5.19 18.18
N ALA A 388 -4.13 -4.75 17.74
CA ALA A 388 -5.35 -4.89 18.53
C ALA A 388 -5.73 -6.35 18.80
N CYS A 389 -5.51 -7.25 17.84
CA CYS A 389 -5.70 -8.69 18.02
C CYS A 389 -4.70 -9.28 19.03
N LEU A 390 -3.43 -8.88 18.95
CA LEU A 390 -2.39 -9.34 19.89
C LEU A 390 -2.67 -8.88 21.32
N TRP A 391 -3.13 -7.64 21.52
CA TRP A 391 -3.50 -7.12 22.85
C TRP A 391 -4.66 -7.87 23.51
N VAL A 392 -5.51 -8.54 22.73
CA VAL A 392 -6.58 -9.40 23.29
C VAL A 392 -6.20 -10.89 23.35
N GLY A 393 -4.93 -11.21 23.12
CA GLY A 393 -4.34 -12.55 23.28
C GLY A 393 -4.35 -13.42 22.03
N ALA A 394 -4.47 -12.84 20.84
CA ALA A 394 -4.27 -13.60 19.60
C ALA A 394 -2.79 -13.91 19.35
N LYS A 395 -2.51 -14.98 18.64
CA LYS A 395 -1.17 -15.35 18.15
C LYS A 395 -0.95 -14.79 16.74
N MET A 396 0.29 -14.40 16.43
CA MET A 396 0.74 -14.05 15.08
C MET A 396 1.59 -15.17 14.48
N ASP A 397 1.63 -15.27 13.16
CA ASP A 397 2.56 -16.18 12.45
C ASP A 397 4.02 -15.92 12.89
N GLU A 398 4.78 -16.98 13.01
CA GLU A 398 6.22 -16.93 13.30
C GLU A 398 7.07 -16.74 12.03
N THR A 399 6.55 -17.17 10.88
CA THR A 399 7.19 -16.98 9.58
C THR A 399 6.63 -15.75 8.92
N HIS A 400 7.42 -14.68 8.89
CA HIS A 400 7.01 -13.41 8.33
C HIS A 400 7.35 -13.30 6.85
N CYS A 401 6.43 -12.80 6.05
CA CYS A 401 6.65 -12.59 4.62
C CYS A 401 5.83 -11.42 4.05
N ALA A 402 6.27 -10.92 2.90
CA ALA A 402 5.62 -9.84 2.19
C ALA A 402 5.61 -10.11 0.68
N MET A 403 4.58 -9.63 0.01
CA MET A 403 4.53 -9.61 -1.45
C MET A 403 5.32 -8.41 -1.96
N LYS A 404 6.32 -8.68 -2.78
CA LYS A 404 7.16 -7.69 -3.42
C LYS A 404 7.44 -8.06 -4.86
N PHE A 405 7.73 -7.07 -5.67
CA PHE A 405 8.06 -7.22 -7.09
C PHE A 405 9.31 -6.43 -7.40
N ASP A 406 10.08 -6.87 -8.35
CA ASP A 406 11.26 -6.19 -8.88
C ASP A 406 10.90 -4.98 -9.78
N ARG A 407 9.97 -4.14 -9.33
CA ARG A 407 9.36 -3.03 -10.08
C ARG A 407 9.68 -1.63 -9.55
N ALA A 408 10.70 -1.48 -8.75
CA ALA A 408 11.21 -0.17 -8.39
C ALA A 408 12.48 0.13 -9.19
N ALA A 409 12.52 1.26 -9.89
CA ALA A 409 13.76 1.83 -10.40
C ALA A 409 14.29 2.85 -9.39
N ILE A 410 15.58 2.80 -9.14
CA ILE A 410 16.34 3.74 -8.34
C ILE A 410 17.46 4.34 -9.19
N ARG A 411 18.02 5.48 -8.78
CA ARG A 411 19.12 6.09 -9.56
C ARG A 411 20.38 5.24 -9.47
N PRO A 412 21.27 5.25 -10.46
CA PRO A 412 22.48 4.43 -10.47
C PRO A 412 23.35 4.57 -9.21
N ASN A 413 23.39 5.77 -8.60
CA ASN A 413 24.17 6.09 -7.40
C ASN A 413 23.43 5.84 -6.07
N GLN A 414 22.16 5.42 -6.09
CA GLN A 414 21.39 5.09 -4.89
C GLN A 414 21.60 3.64 -4.46
N LYS A 415 21.40 3.38 -3.16
CA LYS A 415 21.26 2.02 -2.60
C LYS A 415 19.78 1.64 -2.52
N ALA A 416 19.48 0.36 -2.64
CA ALA A 416 18.15 -0.14 -2.31
C ALA A 416 17.90 -0.03 -0.80
N GLY A 417 16.63 -0.05 -0.42
CA GLY A 417 16.24 -0.16 0.97
C GLY A 417 15.50 1.05 1.55
N LEU A 418 15.42 1.06 2.88
CA LEU A 418 14.53 1.93 3.65
C LEU A 418 14.77 3.43 3.43
N GLU A 419 16.03 3.87 3.27
CA GLU A 419 16.33 5.28 3.02
C GLU A 419 15.74 5.77 1.70
N THR A 420 15.95 5.00 0.62
CA THR A 420 15.39 5.31 -0.71
C THR A 420 13.88 5.18 -0.70
N LEU A 421 13.31 4.21 0.05
CA LEU A 421 11.88 4.08 0.26
C LEU A 421 11.29 5.32 0.93
N LYS A 422 11.89 5.79 2.04
CA LYS A 422 11.44 6.97 2.80
C LYS A 422 11.62 8.28 2.03
N SER A 423 12.68 8.42 1.25
CA SER A 423 12.93 9.64 0.46
C SER A 423 11.88 9.84 -0.65
N GLY A 424 11.27 8.75 -1.12
CA GLY A 424 10.36 8.78 -2.27
C GLY A 424 11.05 9.05 -3.62
N ASP A 425 12.41 9.18 -3.66
CA ASP A 425 13.18 9.32 -4.90
C ASP A 425 13.41 7.96 -5.54
N ASN A 426 12.34 7.42 -6.06
CA ASN A 426 12.24 6.14 -6.74
C ASN A 426 11.12 6.20 -7.78
N ALA A 427 11.09 5.29 -8.72
CA ALA A 427 10.07 5.25 -9.76
C ALA A 427 9.47 3.86 -9.90
N TRP A 428 8.24 3.80 -10.42
CA TRP A 428 7.60 2.55 -10.77
C TRP A 428 8.09 2.08 -12.15
N PHE A 429 8.78 0.96 -12.16
CA PHE A 429 9.42 0.40 -13.34
C PHE A 429 8.83 -0.98 -13.67
N TRP A 430 7.73 -0.98 -14.43
CA TRP A 430 7.02 -2.21 -14.77
C TRP A 430 7.89 -3.22 -15.53
N MET A 431 8.83 -2.73 -16.33
CA MET A 431 9.75 -3.53 -17.12
C MET A 431 10.70 -4.38 -16.27
N GLY A 432 10.91 -4.04 -15.01
CA GLY A 432 11.72 -4.83 -14.08
C GLY A 432 11.27 -6.28 -13.94
N SER A 433 9.95 -6.51 -13.95
CA SER A 433 9.38 -7.86 -13.84
C SER A 433 9.38 -8.66 -15.14
N GLN A 434 9.98 -8.15 -16.22
CA GLN A 434 10.15 -8.90 -17.46
C GLN A 434 11.47 -9.69 -17.42
N PRO A 435 11.58 -10.80 -18.15
CA PRO A 435 12.78 -11.63 -18.17
C PRO A 435 13.91 -11.05 -19.05
N TRP A 436 14.17 -9.75 -18.95
CA TRP A 436 15.31 -9.10 -19.57
C TRP A 436 16.61 -9.57 -18.96
N LEU A 437 17.72 -9.30 -19.62
CA LEU A 437 19.04 -9.49 -19.05
C LEU A 437 19.17 -8.73 -17.73
N LYS A 438 19.47 -9.46 -16.65
CA LYS A 438 19.74 -8.89 -15.32
C LYS A 438 21.19 -9.12 -14.94
N VAL A 439 21.85 -8.05 -14.49
CA VAL A 439 23.26 -8.11 -14.06
C VAL A 439 23.42 -7.53 -12.67
N ASN A 440 24.41 -8.03 -11.94
CA ASN A 440 24.85 -7.50 -10.66
C ASN A 440 25.74 -6.23 -10.84
N SER A 441 26.25 -5.66 -9.76
CA SER A 441 27.15 -4.50 -9.79
C SER A 441 28.52 -4.74 -10.43
N PHE A 442 28.88 -6.01 -10.68
CA PHE A 442 30.07 -6.41 -11.40
C PHE A 442 29.85 -6.55 -12.92
N GLY A 443 28.62 -6.31 -13.39
CA GLY A 443 28.22 -6.45 -14.78
C GLY A 443 28.00 -7.90 -15.23
N GLU A 444 27.80 -8.82 -14.31
CA GLU A 444 27.67 -10.27 -14.55
C GLU A 444 26.24 -10.73 -14.29
N ARG A 445 25.75 -11.69 -15.08
CA ARG A 445 24.50 -12.39 -14.78
C ARG A 445 24.63 -13.16 -13.46
N PHE A 446 23.54 -13.25 -12.73
CA PHE A 446 23.53 -13.88 -11.40
C PHE A 446 22.31 -14.78 -11.16
N ILE A 447 21.35 -14.82 -12.09
CA ILE A 447 20.09 -15.56 -11.92
C ILE A 447 19.48 -15.94 -13.27
N ASN A 448 18.61 -16.97 -13.26
CA ASN A 448 17.64 -17.17 -14.34
C ASN A 448 16.52 -16.13 -14.20
N GLU A 449 16.42 -15.23 -15.18
CA GLU A 449 15.47 -14.12 -15.16
C GLU A 449 14.01 -14.56 -15.43
N SER A 450 13.80 -15.84 -15.71
CA SER A 450 12.47 -16.44 -15.88
C SER A 450 11.76 -16.78 -14.57
N GLY A 451 12.45 -16.65 -13.44
CA GLY A 451 11.89 -16.88 -12.12
C GLY A 451 10.71 -15.96 -11.79
N THR A 452 10.12 -16.17 -10.62
CA THR A 452 9.07 -15.29 -10.10
C THR A 452 9.62 -13.89 -9.82
N TYR A 453 8.75 -12.91 -9.68
CA TYR A 453 9.12 -11.49 -9.46
C TYR A 453 9.96 -11.26 -8.19
N GLU A 454 9.88 -12.17 -7.23
CA GLU A 454 10.62 -12.09 -5.98
C GLU A 454 12.01 -12.70 -6.09
N ASN A 455 12.22 -13.67 -7.01
CA ASN A 455 13.50 -14.35 -7.15
C ASN A 455 14.69 -13.41 -7.36
N PRO A 456 14.64 -12.39 -8.25
CA PRO A 456 15.73 -11.44 -8.37
C PRO A 456 15.99 -10.66 -7.08
N LEU A 457 14.93 -10.30 -6.33
CA LEU A 457 15.04 -9.59 -5.06
C LEU A 457 15.62 -10.47 -3.95
N HIS A 458 15.32 -11.78 -3.96
CA HIS A 458 15.96 -12.73 -3.04
C HIS A 458 17.44 -12.88 -3.36
N ALA A 459 17.79 -12.97 -4.64
CA ALA A 459 19.19 -13.06 -5.07
C ALA A 459 19.95 -11.74 -4.83
N ASP A 460 19.28 -10.61 -4.72
CA ASP A 460 19.88 -9.31 -4.35
C ASP A 460 20.48 -9.32 -2.92
N GLU A 461 20.18 -10.32 -2.09
CA GLU A 461 20.87 -10.54 -0.83
C GLU A 461 22.39 -10.63 -1.01
N TYR A 462 22.83 -11.22 -2.12
CA TYR A 462 24.24 -11.44 -2.46
C TYR A 462 24.82 -10.33 -3.32
N ASN A 463 23.99 -9.41 -3.82
CA ASN A 463 24.42 -8.31 -4.66
C ASN A 463 24.79 -7.08 -3.82
N LYS A 464 25.83 -6.35 -4.27
CA LYS A 464 26.17 -5.06 -3.69
C LYS A 464 24.99 -4.10 -3.76
N ASP A 465 24.76 -3.32 -2.72
CA ASP A 465 23.66 -2.37 -2.60
C ASP A 465 22.26 -3.01 -2.60
N HIS A 466 22.15 -4.34 -2.48
CA HIS A 466 20.90 -5.11 -2.52
C HIS A 466 20.01 -4.74 -3.73
N ALA A 467 20.65 -4.61 -4.88
CA ALA A 467 20.02 -4.20 -6.14
C ALA A 467 20.72 -4.85 -7.33
N HIS A 468 19.99 -4.95 -8.43
CA HIS A 468 20.51 -5.42 -9.71
C HIS A 468 20.23 -4.40 -10.82
N TYR A 469 20.66 -4.70 -12.04
CA TYR A 469 20.45 -3.85 -13.21
C TYR A 469 19.76 -4.64 -14.31
N THR A 470 18.67 -4.10 -14.84
CA THR A 470 17.95 -4.66 -15.98
C THR A 470 18.40 -3.96 -17.25
N ILE A 471 18.79 -4.71 -18.28
CA ILE A 471 19.27 -4.24 -19.58
C ILE A 471 18.41 -4.81 -20.70
N PHE A 472 17.97 -3.98 -21.65
CA PHE A 472 17.19 -4.38 -22.82
C PHE A 472 17.42 -3.38 -23.97
N ASP A 473 16.92 -3.71 -25.17
CA ASP A 473 17.13 -2.89 -26.36
C ASP A 473 15.81 -2.32 -26.94
N SER A 474 15.92 -1.57 -28.03
CA SER A 474 14.79 -0.89 -28.67
C SER A 474 13.74 -1.83 -29.25
N ASN A 475 14.09 -3.10 -29.49
CA ASN A 475 13.18 -4.11 -30.03
C ASN A 475 12.37 -4.85 -28.96
N TRP A 476 12.42 -4.37 -27.72
CA TRP A 476 11.74 -4.97 -26.56
C TRP A 476 10.25 -5.28 -26.78
N PRO A 477 9.44 -4.52 -27.53
CA PRO A 477 8.03 -4.86 -27.69
C PRO A 477 7.82 -6.21 -28.35
N GLU A 478 8.65 -6.57 -29.34
CA GLU A 478 8.57 -7.86 -30.03
C GLU A 478 8.98 -9.02 -29.12
N TYR A 479 10.03 -8.83 -28.30
CA TYR A 479 10.46 -9.86 -27.36
C TYR A 479 9.45 -10.02 -26.22
N ALA A 480 8.88 -8.93 -25.70
CA ALA A 480 7.83 -8.99 -24.69
C ALA A 480 6.60 -9.79 -25.15
N LYS A 481 6.29 -9.77 -26.46
CA LYS A 481 5.21 -10.56 -27.04
C LYS A 481 5.45 -12.06 -26.92
N GLN A 482 6.69 -12.50 -27.10
CA GLN A 482 7.05 -13.93 -27.05
C GLN A 482 7.26 -14.45 -25.61
N PHE A 483 7.46 -13.60 -24.61
CA PHE A 483 7.81 -14.02 -23.26
C PHE A 483 6.71 -14.82 -22.55
N LYS A 484 5.45 -14.64 -22.93
CA LYS A 484 4.30 -15.35 -22.35
C LYS A 484 4.31 -15.32 -20.83
N MET A 485 4.52 -14.14 -20.30
CA MET A 485 4.55 -13.91 -18.87
C MET A 485 3.19 -14.17 -18.23
N HIS A 486 3.21 -14.62 -16.98
CA HIS A 486 2.01 -14.84 -16.19
C HIS A 486 1.44 -13.55 -15.63
N GLY A 487 0.12 -13.57 -15.42
CA GLY A 487 -0.62 -12.65 -14.59
C GLY A 487 -0.26 -11.18 -14.78
N CYS A 488 -0.09 -10.51 -13.69
CA CYS A 488 0.08 -9.07 -13.64
C CYS A 488 1.37 -8.50 -14.27
N SER A 489 2.30 -9.33 -14.76
CA SER A 489 3.48 -8.86 -15.52
C SER A 489 3.27 -8.82 -17.01
N ARG A 490 2.22 -9.42 -17.53
CA ARG A 490 1.97 -9.48 -18.96
C ARG A 490 1.78 -8.08 -19.57
N LEU A 491 2.36 -7.86 -20.76
CA LEU A 491 2.28 -6.60 -21.51
C LEU A 491 1.38 -6.70 -22.73
N TRP A 492 1.15 -7.90 -23.22
CA TRP A 492 0.29 -8.21 -24.37
C TRP A 492 -1.00 -8.88 -23.89
N PRO A 493 -2.13 -8.73 -24.59
CA PRO A 493 -3.37 -9.42 -24.24
C PRO A 493 -3.19 -10.92 -24.05
N PHE A 494 -4.00 -11.51 -23.19
CA PHE A 494 -4.05 -12.95 -22.99
C PHE A 494 -4.64 -13.65 -24.22
N ALA A 495 -4.45 -14.97 -24.35
CA ALA A 495 -4.88 -15.73 -25.51
C ALA A 495 -6.39 -15.63 -25.79
N ASN A 496 -7.20 -15.44 -24.77
CA ASN A 496 -8.65 -15.22 -24.87
C ASN A 496 -9.07 -13.76 -25.04
N GLY A 497 -8.12 -12.85 -25.20
CA GLY A 497 -8.38 -11.40 -25.35
C GLY A 497 -8.52 -10.62 -24.05
N ALA A 498 -8.32 -11.25 -22.89
CA ALA A 498 -8.26 -10.51 -21.63
C ALA A 498 -7.09 -9.51 -21.67
N GLU A 499 -7.37 -8.29 -21.21
CA GLU A 499 -6.39 -7.20 -21.26
C GLU A 499 -5.30 -7.39 -20.20
N PRO A 500 -4.04 -7.04 -20.50
CA PRO A 500 -2.98 -7.00 -19.50
C PRO A 500 -3.17 -5.77 -18.61
N ASN A 501 -2.66 -5.81 -17.37
CA ASN A 501 -2.74 -4.68 -16.44
C ASN A 501 -2.13 -3.40 -16.99
N ILE A 502 -1.02 -3.53 -17.73
CA ILE A 502 -0.39 -2.42 -18.44
C ILE A 502 -0.05 -2.86 -19.84
N PRO A 503 -0.77 -2.38 -20.85
CA PRO A 503 -0.48 -2.69 -22.23
C PRO A 503 0.90 -2.17 -22.68
N TRP A 504 1.58 -2.91 -23.56
CA TRP A 504 2.91 -2.58 -24.05
C TRP A 504 3.03 -1.16 -24.63
N PHE A 505 2.00 -0.65 -25.30
CA PHE A 505 2.00 0.69 -25.87
C PHE A 505 1.97 1.78 -24.79
N VAL A 506 1.34 1.53 -23.64
CA VAL A 506 1.39 2.47 -22.49
C VAL A 506 2.81 2.55 -21.93
N VAL A 507 3.50 1.41 -21.86
CA VAL A 507 4.91 1.39 -21.47
C VAL A 507 5.76 2.17 -22.48
N LYS A 508 5.59 1.89 -23.77
CA LYS A 508 6.36 2.49 -24.86
C LYS A 508 6.16 4.00 -24.94
N ASP A 509 4.90 4.45 -24.94
CA ASP A 509 4.56 5.82 -25.31
C ASP A 509 4.53 6.78 -24.12
N LYS A 510 4.39 6.25 -22.89
CA LYS A 510 4.24 7.08 -21.68
C LYS A 510 5.24 6.76 -20.58
N MET A 511 5.35 5.48 -20.18
CA MET A 511 6.14 5.13 -18.99
C MET A 511 7.64 5.23 -19.26
N LEU A 512 8.13 4.57 -20.29
CA LEU A 512 9.56 4.54 -20.60
C LEU A 512 10.13 5.95 -20.90
N PRO A 513 9.51 6.79 -21.75
CA PRO A 513 9.96 8.15 -21.95
C PRO A 513 9.97 8.99 -20.66
N GLY A 514 8.97 8.83 -19.79
CA GLY A 514 8.92 9.50 -18.49
C GLY A 514 10.06 9.08 -17.56
N LEU A 515 10.40 7.79 -17.52
CA LEU A 515 11.49 7.25 -16.71
C LEU A 515 12.87 7.67 -17.22
N ILE A 516 13.05 7.76 -18.55
CA ILE A 516 14.27 8.28 -19.17
C ILE A 516 14.44 9.76 -18.82
N LYS A 517 13.40 10.57 -19.04
CA LYS A 517 13.42 12.01 -18.72
C LYS A 517 13.73 12.28 -17.24
N SER A 518 13.26 11.44 -16.33
CA SER A 518 13.49 11.56 -14.89
C SER A 518 14.80 10.93 -14.40
N GLY A 519 15.56 10.25 -15.30
CA GLY A 519 16.87 9.68 -15.01
C GLY A 519 16.86 8.36 -14.23
N PHE A 520 15.72 7.70 -14.13
CA PHE A 520 15.61 6.35 -13.54
C PHE A 520 15.93 5.24 -14.54
N VAL A 521 15.70 5.48 -15.83
CA VAL A 521 16.15 4.63 -16.92
C VAL A 521 17.22 5.39 -17.70
N GLN A 522 18.36 4.75 -17.94
CA GLN A 522 19.42 5.27 -18.79
C GLN A 522 19.18 4.77 -20.22
N GLN A 523 19.46 5.65 -21.19
CA GLN A 523 19.41 5.35 -22.63
C GLN A 523 20.76 5.69 -23.26
N ALA A 524 21.24 4.83 -24.17
CA ALA A 524 22.48 5.03 -24.90
C ALA A 524 22.46 4.34 -26.25
N ASP A 525 23.32 4.79 -27.18
CA ASP A 525 23.45 4.20 -28.50
C ASP A 525 24.50 3.08 -28.57
N THR A 526 25.32 2.96 -27.51
CA THR A 526 26.29 1.87 -27.35
C THR A 526 26.20 1.23 -25.95
N ILE A 527 26.63 -0.04 -25.84
CA ILE A 527 26.68 -0.74 -24.56
C ILE A 527 27.70 -0.11 -23.61
N GLU A 528 28.82 0.37 -24.14
CA GLU A 528 29.86 1.05 -23.40
C GLU A 528 29.34 2.35 -22.73
N GLU A 529 28.57 3.13 -23.48
CA GLU A 529 27.94 4.34 -22.94
C GLU A 529 26.88 3.99 -21.89
N LEU A 530 26.06 2.97 -22.15
CA LEU A 530 25.04 2.52 -21.19
C LEU A 530 25.69 2.06 -19.88
N ALA A 531 26.73 1.22 -19.95
CA ALA A 531 27.45 0.74 -18.79
C ALA A 531 28.03 1.90 -17.94
N LYS A 532 28.62 2.90 -18.60
CA LYS A 532 29.13 4.13 -17.93
C LYS A 532 28.01 4.89 -17.23
N LYS A 533 26.86 5.11 -17.89
CA LYS A 533 25.69 5.79 -17.31
C LYS A 533 25.10 5.03 -16.11
N LEU A 534 25.18 3.71 -16.11
CA LEU A 534 24.75 2.86 -15.01
C LEU A 534 25.81 2.74 -13.90
N GLY A 535 27.03 3.18 -14.11
CA GLY A 535 28.14 3.02 -13.17
C GLY A 535 28.66 1.59 -13.07
N LEU A 536 28.55 0.82 -14.17
CA LEU A 536 28.97 -0.57 -14.25
C LEU A 536 30.32 -0.72 -14.95
N PRO A 537 31.10 -1.79 -14.67
CA PRO A 537 32.32 -2.12 -15.38
C PRO A 537 32.06 -2.39 -16.88
N VAL A 538 32.57 -1.55 -17.73
CA VAL A 538 32.27 -1.53 -19.19
C VAL A 538 32.56 -2.89 -19.83
N GLU A 539 33.77 -3.42 -19.65
CA GLU A 539 34.19 -4.65 -20.32
C GLU A 539 33.43 -5.88 -19.81
N ALA A 540 33.05 -5.93 -18.52
CA ALA A 540 32.24 -7.00 -17.98
C ALA A 540 30.84 -6.98 -18.58
N VAL A 541 30.19 -5.80 -18.65
CA VAL A 541 28.85 -5.66 -19.27
C VAL A 541 28.88 -6.05 -20.75
N LYS A 542 29.90 -5.62 -21.51
CA LYS A 542 30.05 -6.02 -22.93
C LYS A 542 30.11 -7.55 -23.07
N LYS A 543 31.01 -8.19 -22.32
CA LYS A 543 31.16 -9.65 -22.33
C LYS A 543 29.86 -10.36 -21.97
N THR A 544 29.14 -9.85 -20.97
CA THR A 544 27.84 -10.40 -20.57
C THR A 544 26.77 -10.24 -21.64
N VAL A 545 26.71 -9.09 -22.30
CA VAL A 545 25.79 -8.85 -23.43
C VAL A 545 26.12 -9.74 -24.62
N GLU A 546 27.42 -9.88 -24.98
CA GLU A 546 27.87 -10.78 -26.04
C GLU A 546 27.44 -12.22 -25.78
N LYS A 547 27.65 -12.71 -24.55
CA LYS A 547 27.25 -14.06 -24.12
C LYS A 547 25.73 -14.24 -24.16
N ASN A 548 24.97 -13.26 -23.67
CA ASN A 548 23.51 -13.28 -23.74
C ASN A 548 23.01 -13.36 -25.20
N ASN A 549 23.65 -12.60 -26.12
CA ASN A 549 23.29 -12.61 -27.54
C ASN A 549 23.64 -13.94 -28.21
N GLU A 550 24.75 -14.55 -27.81
CA GLU A 550 25.12 -15.90 -28.26
C GLU A 550 24.10 -16.95 -27.79
N ASN A 551 23.72 -16.94 -26.49
CA ASN A 551 22.71 -17.81 -25.94
C ASN A 551 21.36 -17.68 -26.67
N TRP A 552 20.93 -16.45 -26.95
CA TRP A 552 19.72 -16.20 -27.74
C TRP A 552 19.83 -16.78 -29.15
N LYS A 553 20.94 -16.54 -29.85
CA LYS A 553 21.19 -17.05 -31.23
C LYS A 553 21.15 -18.58 -31.27
N ASN A 554 21.74 -19.22 -30.28
CA ASN A 554 21.79 -20.68 -30.14
C ASN A 554 20.47 -21.27 -29.60
N GLY A 555 19.60 -20.45 -29.01
CA GLY A 555 18.35 -20.86 -28.38
C GLY A 555 18.54 -21.71 -27.14
N VAL A 556 19.69 -21.58 -26.46
CA VAL A 556 20.06 -22.33 -25.25
C VAL A 556 20.82 -21.41 -24.32
N ASP A 557 20.47 -21.45 -23.02
CA ASP A 557 21.20 -20.82 -21.94
C ASP A 557 21.86 -21.89 -21.06
N PRO A 558 23.15 -22.18 -21.27
CA PRO A 558 23.84 -23.26 -20.57
C PRO A 558 24.23 -22.90 -19.12
N GLU A 559 24.16 -21.61 -18.74
CA GLU A 559 24.58 -21.14 -17.41
C GLU A 559 23.44 -21.17 -16.40
N PHE A 560 22.25 -20.67 -16.82
CA PHE A 560 21.12 -20.49 -15.90
C PHE A 560 19.85 -21.23 -16.35
N GLY A 561 19.85 -21.85 -17.55
CA GLY A 561 18.73 -22.64 -18.03
C GLY A 561 17.48 -21.81 -18.39
N LYS A 562 17.66 -20.54 -18.77
CA LYS A 562 16.57 -19.68 -19.22
C LYS A 562 15.91 -20.25 -20.45
N GLU A 563 14.58 -20.31 -20.47
CA GLU A 563 13.82 -20.94 -21.54
C GLU A 563 13.98 -20.19 -22.87
N LYS A 564 14.05 -20.95 -23.96
CA LYS A 564 14.27 -20.42 -25.32
C LYS A 564 13.33 -19.26 -25.68
N HIS A 565 12.03 -19.37 -25.36
CA HIS A 565 11.04 -18.35 -25.69
C HIS A 565 11.15 -17.07 -24.81
N ARG A 566 11.96 -17.10 -23.76
CA ARG A 566 12.28 -15.95 -22.88
C ARG A 566 13.66 -15.37 -23.12
N LEU A 567 14.47 -16.01 -23.98
CA LEU A 567 15.72 -15.41 -24.43
C LEU A 567 15.44 -14.22 -25.34
N SER A 568 16.15 -13.14 -25.10
CA SER A 568 16.13 -11.93 -25.95
C SER A 568 17.54 -11.38 -26.10
N PRO A 569 17.93 -10.90 -27.27
CA PRO A 569 19.22 -10.26 -27.45
C PRO A 569 19.19 -8.83 -26.94
N VAL A 570 20.38 -8.25 -26.81
CA VAL A 570 20.62 -6.82 -26.59
C VAL A 570 21.57 -6.37 -27.70
N ASN A 571 21.02 -6.10 -28.89
CA ASN A 571 21.82 -5.88 -30.10
C ASN A 571 21.29 -4.77 -31.02
N LYS A 572 20.20 -4.07 -30.65
CA LYS A 572 19.58 -3.02 -31.44
C LYS A 572 19.46 -1.70 -30.66
N PRO A 573 20.24 -0.68 -31.00
CA PRO A 573 20.15 0.61 -30.31
C PRO A 573 18.81 1.31 -30.57
N PRO A 574 18.39 2.27 -29.73
CA PRO A 574 19.02 2.58 -28.45
C PRO A 574 18.85 1.45 -27.43
N TYR A 575 19.86 1.36 -26.53
CA TYR A 575 19.87 0.45 -25.41
C TYR A 575 19.33 1.14 -24.16
N TYR A 576 18.69 0.39 -23.30
CA TYR A 576 18.09 0.88 -22.06
C TYR A 576 18.59 0.09 -20.86
N GLY A 577 18.78 0.79 -19.74
CA GLY A 577 19.16 0.16 -18.49
C GLY A 577 18.59 0.88 -17.28
N ALA A 578 18.24 0.12 -16.26
CA ALA A 578 17.76 0.65 -14.98
C ALA A 578 18.38 -0.11 -13.82
N LYS A 579 18.71 0.57 -12.71
CA LYS A 579 19.02 -0.06 -11.44
C LYS A 579 17.70 -0.41 -10.75
N ASN A 580 17.50 -1.68 -10.45
CA ASN A 580 16.27 -2.24 -9.92
C ASN A 580 16.34 -2.53 -8.44
N SER A 581 15.19 -2.42 -7.80
CA SER A 581 14.93 -2.74 -6.40
C SER A 581 13.47 -3.18 -6.23
N GLY A 582 13.10 -3.60 -5.02
CA GLY A 582 11.77 -4.09 -4.71
C GLY A 582 10.71 -2.99 -4.60
N TRP A 583 9.51 -3.32 -5.08
CA TRP A 583 8.26 -2.63 -4.84
C TRP A 583 7.40 -3.47 -3.90
N LEU A 584 7.25 -3.02 -2.64
CA LEU A 584 6.46 -3.67 -1.60
C LEU A 584 4.97 -3.44 -1.85
N LEU A 585 4.18 -4.50 -1.93
CA LEU A 585 2.74 -4.41 -2.16
C LEU A 585 1.92 -4.59 -0.88
N CYS A 586 2.22 -5.60 -0.08
CA CYS A 586 1.56 -5.87 1.20
C CYS A 586 2.36 -6.87 2.03
N THR A 587 2.06 -6.94 3.33
CA THR A 587 2.44 -8.08 4.18
C THR A 587 1.48 -9.24 3.93
N LEU A 588 1.96 -10.45 4.13
CA LEU A 588 1.22 -11.69 3.86
C LEU A 588 1.08 -12.58 5.10
N ASP A 589 1.87 -12.34 6.10
CA ASP A 589 1.77 -12.86 7.46
C ASP A 589 0.81 -12.04 8.30
N GLY A 590 0.34 -12.58 9.41
CA GLY A 590 -0.60 -11.89 10.28
C GLY A 590 -1.06 -12.78 11.43
N ILE A 591 -2.26 -12.52 11.91
CA ILE A 591 -2.87 -13.26 13.01
C ILE A 591 -3.17 -14.69 12.57
N VAL A 592 -2.75 -15.66 13.37
CA VAL A 592 -3.05 -17.08 13.17
C VAL A 592 -4.56 -17.28 13.20
N ILE A 593 -5.10 -17.90 12.14
CA ILE A 593 -6.54 -18.19 12.01
C ILE A 593 -6.78 -19.68 11.79
N ASN A 594 -7.99 -20.13 12.11
CA ASN A 594 -8.47 -21.48 11.79
C ASN A 594 -9.35 -21.48 10.52
N LYS A 595 -9.86 -22.65 10.12
CA LYS A 595 -10.74 -22.83 8.95
C LYS A 595 -12.05 -22.04 9.00
N ASP A 596 -12.51 -21.67 10.20
CA ASP A 596 -13.70 -20.86 10.43
C ASP A 596 -13.38 -19.35 10.48
N LEU A 597 -12.12 -19.00 10.17
CA LEU A 597 -11.55 -17.64 10.14
C LEU A 597 -11.52 -16.94 11.50
N ASN A 598 -11.67 -17.67 12.62
CA ASN A 598 -11.41 -17.15 13.95
C ASN A 598 -9.93 -16.89 14.16
N ALA A 599 -9.60 -15.78 14.83
CA ALA A 599 -8.28 -15.62 15.43
C ALA A 599 -8.04 -16.73 16.47
N CYS A 600 -6.82 -17.27 16.49
CA CYS A 600 -6.40 -18.25 17.48
C CYS A 600 -5.45 -17.59 18.51
N ASP A 601 -5.48 -18.11 19.74
CA ASP A 601 -4.54 -17.78 20.80
C ASP A 601 -3.24 -18.62 20.71
N GLU A 602 -2.36 -18.49 21.70
CA GLU A 602 -1.09 -19.22 21.78
C GLU A 602 -1.26 -20.76 21.89
N ASN A 603 -2.41 -21.23 22.37
CA ASN A 603 -2.72 -22.65 22.46
C ASN A 603 -3.31 -23.19 21.15
N GLY A 604 -3.63 -22.32 20.19
CA GLY A 604 -4.34 -22.67 18.95
C GLY A 604 -5.85 -22.66 19.09
N ASP A 605 -6.38 -22.26 20.24
CA ASP A 605 -7.82 -22.17 20.50
C ASP A 605 -8.41 -20.91 19.86
N ALA A 606 -9.63 -21.04 19.34
CA ALA A 606 -10.34 -19.93 18.74
C ALA A 606 -10.73 -18.87 19.79
N ILE A 607 -10.41 -17.61 19.55
CA ILE A 607 -10.88 -16.49 20.38
C ILE A 607 -12.34 -16.21 20.00
N PRO A 608 -13.30 -16.44 20.91
CA PRO A 608 -14.71 -16.24 20.62
C PRO A 608 -15.01 -14.79 20.19
N GLY A 609 -15.79 -14.63 19.11
CA GLY A 609 -16.24 -13.33 18.62
C GLY A 609 -15.21 -12.55 17.78
N LEU A 610 -14.00 -13.06 17.61
CA LEU A 610 -12.94 -12.41 16.80
C LEU A 610 -12.65 -13.22 15.53
N TYR A 611 -12.74 -12.54 14.39
CA TYR A 611 -12.44 -13.08 13.06
C TYR A 611 -11.49 -12.16 12.35
N VAL A 612 -10.54 -12.71 11.59
CA VAL A 612 -9.51 -11.92 10.90
C VAL A 612 -9.39 -12.37 9.45
N ILE A 613 -9.41 -11.40 8.54
CA ILE A 613 -9.33 -11.64 7.09
C ILE A 613 -8.36 -10.67 6.40
N GLY A 614 -8.08 -10.94 5.14
CA GLY A 614 -7.19 -10.11 4.35
C GLY A 614 -5.76 -10.14 4.89
N ASN A 615 -5.01 -9.05 4.73
CA ASN A 615 -3.60 -8.99 5.12
C ASN A 615 -3.36 -8.86 6.63
N ASP A 616 -4.41 -8.78 7.45
CA ASP A 616 -4.30 -8.95 8.90
C ASP A 616 -4.27 -10.43 9.32
N SER A 617 -4.77 -11.34 8.46
CA SER A 617 -4.77 -12.78 8.71
C SER A 617 -3.53 -13.45 8.15
N GLY A 618 -2.97 -14.35 8.92
CA GLY A 618 -1.84 -15.20 8.59
C GLY A 618 -2.23 -16.63 8.21
N SER A 619 -1.28 -17.53 8.40
CA SER A 619 -1.41 -19.00 8.22
C SER A 619 -1.72 -19.47 6.80
N TYR A 620 -1.69 -18.56 5.80
CA TYR A 620 -2.02 -18.85 4.40
C TYR A 620 -0.82 -18.70 3.46
N PHE A 621 0.09 -17.77 3.72
CA PHE A 621 1.32 -17.58 2.97
C PHE A 621 2.52 -17.69 3.91
N ALA A 622 3.63 -18.14 3.39
CA ALA A 622 4.90 -18.15 4.09
C ALA A 622 6.05 -18.05 3.08
N ASN A 623 7.19 -17.52 3.52
CA ASN A 623 8.41 -17.32 2.77
C ASN A 623 8.27 -16.32 1.61
N GLU A 624 7.45 -16.61 0.60
CA GLU A 624 7.21 -15.73 -0.55
C GLU A 624 5.77 -15.86 -1.08
N TYR A 625 5.42 -14.98 -2.00
CA TYR A 625 4.12 -15.01 -2.68
C TYR A 625 4.11 -16.00 -3.86
N PRO A 626 3.12 -16.90 -3.97
CA PRO A 626 3.06 -17.89 -5.04
C PRO A 626 2.63 -17.26 -6.38
N ASN A 627 3.51 -16.49 -7.00
CA ASN A 627 3.23 -15.72 -8.23
C ASN A 627 2.76 -16.59 -9.42
N LEU A 628 3.05 -17.88 -9.40
CA LEU A 628 2.59 -18.84 -10.42
C LEU A 628 1.09 -19.14 -10.33
N ALA A 629 0.42 -18.71 -9.25
CA ALA A 629 -1.02 -18.70 -9.08
C ALA A 629 -1.49 -17.25 -8.96
N THR A 630 -1.78 -16.64 -10.10
CA THR A 630 -2.09 -15.20 -10.19
C THR A 630 -3.29 -14.83 -9.32
N GLY A 631 -3.16 -13.71 -8.60
CA GLY A 631 -4.24 -13.11 -7.85
C GLY A 631 -4.58 -13.78 -6.51
N MET A 632 -3.76 -14.70 -6.00
CA MET A 632 -4.02 -15.44 -4.77
C MET A 632 -4.28 -14.56 -3.55
N ALA A 633 -3.53 -13.48 -3.35
CA ALA A 633 -3.71 -12.59 -2.19
C ALA A 633 -5.07 -11.88 -2.21
N CYS A 634 -5.46 -11.33 -3.37
CA CYS A 634 -6.79 -10.73 -3.53
C CYS A 634 -7.89 -11.79 -3.49
N GLY A 635 -7.70 -12.92 -4.19
CA GLY A 635 -8.66 -14.02 -4.22
C GLY A 635 -8.96 -14.58 -2.84
N ARG A 636 -7.92 -14.85 -2.03
CA ARG A 636 -8.09 -15.23 -0.62
C ARG A 636 -8.89 -14.17 0.14
N THR A 637 -8.49 -12.91 0.00
CA THR A 637 -9.08 -11.80 0.75
C THR A 637 -10.57 -11.64 0.48
N VAL A 638 -11.00 -11.65 -0.78
CA VAL A 638 -12.42 -11.52 -1.14
C VAL A 638 -13.22 -12.76 -0.80
N THR A 639 -12.62 -13.96 -0.95
CA THR A 639 -13.27 -15.23 -0.62
C THR A 639 -13.52 -15.33 0.89
N PHE A 640 -12.50 -15.06 1.71
CA PHE A 640 -12.65 -15.09 3.17
C PHE A 640 -13.64 -14.03 3.65
N GLY A 641 -13.67 -12.84 3.01
CA GLY A 641 -14.69 -11.83 3.28
C GLY A 641 -16.11 -12.37 3.07
N ARG A 642 -16.38 -13.00 1.94
CA ARG A 642 -17.71 -13.57 1.66
C ARG A 642 -18.05 -14.75 2.59
N VAL A 643 -17.09 -15.63 2.85
CA VAL A 643 -17.29 -16.78 3.74
C VAL A 643 -17.70 -16.30 5.13
N ILE A 644 -16.94 -15.39 5.74
CA ILE A 644 -17.23 -14.94 7.10
C ILE A 644 -18.50 -14.08 7.19
N GLY A 645 -18.76 -13.22 6.19
CA GLY A 645 -19.98 -12.42 6.17
C GLY A 645 -21.24 -13.29 6.15
N ARG A 646 -21.26 -14.32 5.30
CA ARG A 646 -22.36 -15.32 5.26
C ARG A 646 -22.48 -16.12 6.56
N ALA A 647 -21.35 -16.56 7.10
CA ALA A 647 -21.35 -17.37 8.33
C ALA A 647 -21.93 -16.59 9.52
N LEU A 648 -21.52 -15.35 9.70
CA LEU A 648 -21.99 -14.49 10.80
C LEU A 648 -23.47 -14.07 10.64
N ALA A 649 -23.94 -13.84 9.42
CA ALA A 649 -25.34 -13.55 9.17
C ALA A 649 -26.26 -14.70 9.60
N LYS A 650 -25.85 -15.95 9.36
CA LYS A 650 -26.59 -17.17 9.70
C LYS A 650 -26.45 -17.60 11.17
N LYS A 651 -25.48 -17.04 11.89
CA LYS A 651 -25.23 -17.37 13.29
C LYS A 651 -26.42 -16.91 14.14
N ALA A 652 -26.93 -17.82 14.96
CA ALA A 652 -28.09 -17.58 15.87
C ALA A 652 -27.75 -16.50 16.94
#